data_f08668ce1e760049ba3496291aae6bd4
#
_entry.id   f08668ce1e760049ba3496291aae6bd4
#
_cell.length_a   1.000
_cell.length_b   1.000
_cell.length_c   1.000
_cell.angle_alpha   90.00
_cell.angle_beta   90.00
_cell.angle_gamma   90.00
#
_symmetry.space_group_name_H-M   'P 1'
#
loop_
_entity.id
_entity.type
_entity.pdbx_description
1 polymer ?
#
loop_
_entity_poly.entity_id
_entity_poly.type
_entity_poly.pdbx_seq_one_letter_code
_entity_poly.pdbx_strand_id
1 'polypeptide(L)'
;MLLAAGCTSLLDSSENPLINNFNDRIDFAQVKPGHIKDATDHVLVQAEKIKREIINVNNNQRTFVNTLLRIDDLYTVIESVWSPGYLMGSVHTNKDIRDEGIASSKTIQNYITDLSLDNNLYQAVLSYSKTKNASELTGYRKKYLNDVMLDYKRSGFSLPSKQREKVKDVLDRLTELGLEFDKNIRSSQDTLFLNASDLDGLPENYKKERLQKDGTYAIDTSYPSYSPFMNQAESDDARKSLRYKYNNRASDSNIEVLEDILRNRIKLVNLLGYSSYAEYRTEDRMAKNPNNVWNFENDLKKKLRTKALSDVKEMLKIKSAKTGERASLIHPWESGYYKNQVKLKNYSLDSELVRQYFEFNNVTQGLFTIYQTLFNVRFERVENASVWHEDVQMFSIYDKNSGDLIGDFYLDMFPRANKYSHAAAFSVVMGKKTKDGYQRPTTSLVCNFPKPTEYQPSLLTHDNVETYFHEFGHLVHGVLTKAALVSYAGTSVARDFVEAPSQMLENWVWQKESLELFAKHYQTGEPIPDELLNKMIAAKNINSGTAGLQQVFYGILDFSLNDGFDPDGIKSTTDLVKELQNEVTLYPYQEGTNQQASFGHLNGYGAAYYGYKWSEVYAHDMFSIFKEKGILDPKTGLRYRKIILEKGGTIDPLDLVKEFLGREPNSDAFLRSMGI
;
A
#
# COMPACT_ATOMS: atom_id res chain seq x y z
N MET A 1 -44.05 -30.33 30.01
CA MET A 1 -43.35 -31.08 28.97
C MET A 1 -42.19 -30.25 28.47
N LEU A 2 -41.02 -30.82 28.58
CA LEU A 2 -39.70 -30.17 28.51
C LEU A 2 -39.44 -29.46 27.17
N LEU A 3 -39.11 -28.17 27.22
CA LEU A 3 -38.38 -27.47 26.18
C LEU A 3 -36.89 -27.77 26.39
N ALA A 4 -36.30 -28.47 25.45
CA ALA A 4 -34.87 -28.65 25.39
C ALA A 4 -34.21 -27.31 24.99
N ALA A 5 -33.68 -26.60 25.96
CA ALA A 5 -32.75 -25.51 25.74
C ALA A 5 -31.42 -26.10 25.25
N GLY A 6 -31.09 -25.89 23.98
CA GLY A 6 -29.76 -26.12 23.47
C GLY A 6 -28.79 -25.16 24.15
N CYS A 7 -28.03 -25.67 25.11
CA CYS A 7 -26.81 -24.99 25.59
C CYS A 7 -25.80 -24.96 24.47
N THR A 8 -25.72 -23.85 23.73
CA THR A 8 -24.46 -23.44 23.15
C THR A 8 -23.58 -23.03 24.33
N SER A 9 -22.56 -23.82 24.61
CA SER A 9 -21.50 -23.49 25.55
C SER A 9 -20.85 -22.17 25.07
N LEU A 10 -21.17 -21.10 25.80
CA LEU A 10 -20.30 -19.91 25.76
C LEU A 10 -18.95 -20.39 26.33
N LEU A 11 -18.01 -20.66 25.45
CA LEU A 11 -16.62 -20.88 25.82
C LEU A 11 -16.19 -19.71 26.72
N ASP A 12 -15.59 -20.07 27.84
CA ASP A 12 -15.03 -19.09 28.77
C ASP A 12 -14.03 -18.23 27.99
N SER A 13 -14.30 -16.94 27.84
CA SER A 13 -13.50 -16.00 27.03
C SER A 13 -12.02 -15.90 27.50
N SER A 14 -11.71 -16.51 28.64
CA SER A 14 -10.37 -16.56 29.25
C SER A 14 -9.38 -17.48 28.52
N GLU A 15 -9.81 -18.33 27.56
CA GLU A 15 -8.91 -19.27 26.87
C GLU A 15 -8.59 -18.89 25.40
N ASN A 16 -9.26 -17.89 24.81
CA ASN A 16 -8.98 -17.50 23.43
C ASN A 16 -7.90 -16.41 23.33
N PRO A 17 -6.72 -16.71 22.75
CA PRO A 17 -5.58 -15.79 22.71
C PRO A 17 -5.82 -14.50 21.91
N LEU A 18 -6.91 -14.42 21.13
CA LEU A 18 -7.31 -13.21 20.38
C LEU A 18 -8.27 -12.31 21.17
N ILE A 19 -8.74 -12.75 22.34
CA ILE A 19 -9.61 -11.97 23.24
C ILE A 19 -8.78 -11.56 24.46
N ASN A 20 -8.07 -10.44 24.31
CA ASN A 20 -7.08 -9.99 25.28
C ASN A 20 -7.62 -8.87 26.20
N ASN A 21 -6.97 -8.73 27.37
CA ASN A 21 -7.16 -7.57 28.22
C ASN A 21 -6.42 -6.35 27.64
N PHE A 22 -6.71 -5.19 28.21
CA PHE A 22 -6.11 -3.93 27.85
C PHE A 22 -4.57 -3.97 27.93
N ASN A 23 -3.91 -3.71 26.79
CA ASN A 23 -2.46 -3.71 26.65
C ASN A 23 -1.74 -5.05 26.85
N ASP A 24 -2.45 -6.17 26.93
CA ASP A 24 -1.82 -7.49 26.87
C ASP A 24 -1.34 -7.79 25.44
N ARG A 25 -0.29 -8.57 25.33
CA ARG A 25 0.22 -9.06 24.03
C ARG A 25 -0.59 -10.29 23.60
N ILE A 26 -0.86 -10.38 22.29
CA ILE A 26 -1.52 -11.55 21.71
C ILE A 26 -0.57 -12.75 21.78
N ASP A 27 -1.05 -13.88 22.29
CA ASP A 27 -0.31 -15.15 22.29
C ASP A 27 -0.52 -15.90 20.97
N PHE A 28 0.17 -15.44 19.92
CA PHE A 28 0.02 -16.02 18.58
C PHE A 28 0.42 -17.49 18.49
N ALA A 29 1.34 -17.97 19.33
CA ALA A 29 1.76 -19.37 19.36
C ALA A 29 0.65 -20.30 19.84
N GLN A 30 -0.35 -19.78 20.55
CA GLN A 30 -1.51 -20.55 21.04
C GLN A 30 -2.73 -20.43 20.12
N VAL A 31 -2.65 -19.68 19.01
CA VAL A 31 -3.77 -19.61 18.05
C VAL A 31 -3.97 -20.96 17.37
N LYS A 32 -5.18 -21.49 17.45
CA LYS A 32 -5.61 -22.80 16.90
C LYS A 32 -6.81 -22.60 15.99
N PRO A 33 -7.10 -23.58 15.10
CA PRO A 33 -8.36 -23.61 14.36
C PRO A 33 -9.56 -23.47 15.30
N GLY A 34 -10.52 -22.64 14.92
CA GLY A 34 -11.69 -22.25 15.72
C GLY A 34 -11.53 -20.93 16.45
N HIS A 35 -10.32 -20.54 16.88
CA HIS A 35 -10.12 -19.34 17.70
C HIS A 35 -10.48 -18.04 17.00
N ILE A 36 -10.14 -17.88 15.70
CA ILE A 36 -10.44 -16.65 14.95
C ILE A 36 -11.95 -16.52 14.75
N LYS A 37 -12.62 -17.63 14.42
CA LYS A 37 -14.09 -17.66 14.27
C LYS A 37 -14.77 -17.30 15.59
N ASP A 38 -14.40 -17.95 16.69
CA ASP A 38 -15.02 -17.73 18.00
C ASP A 38 -14.79 -16.29 18.51
N ALA A 39 -13.59 -15.75 18.30
CA ALA A 39 -13.28 -14.35 18.62
C ALA A 39 -14.11 -13.39 17.76
N THR A 40 -14.31 -13.70 16.47
CA THR A 40 -15.14 -12.91 15.55
C THR A 40 -16.59 -12.88 16.03
N ASP A 41 -17.18 -14.04 16.33
CA ASP A 41 -18.54 -14.14 16.84
C ASP A 41 -18.69 -13.35 18.15
N HIS A 42 -17.70 -13.43 19.05
CA HIS A 42 -17.67 -12.71 20.32
C HIS A 42 -17.68 -11.18 20.12
N VAL A 43 -16.77 -10.63 19.29
CA VAL A 43 -16.70 -9.17 19.09
C VAL A 43 -17.90 -8.61 18.36
N LEU A 44 -18.52 -9.37 17.45
CA LEU A 44 -19.75 -8.94 16.78
C LEU A 44 -20.93 -8.84 17.75
N VAL A 45 -21.03 -9.76 18.73
CA VAL A 45 -22.03 -9.64 19.82
C VAL A 45 -21.77 -8.40 20.68
N GLN A 46 -20.51 -8.10 20.99
CA GLN A 46 -20.17 -6.88 21.74
C GLN A 46 -20.45 -5.62 20.92
N ALA A 47 -20.12 -5.61 19.63
CA ALA A 47 -20.40 -4.49 18.73
C ALA A 47 -21.92 -4.21 18.65
N GLU A 48 -22.74 -5.24 18.54
CA GLU A 48 -24.20 -5.10 18.57
C GLU A 48 -24.72 -4.53 19.90
N LYS A 49 -24.12 -4.91 21.03
CA LYS A 49 -24.44 -4.32 22.34
C LYS A 49 -24.14 -2.84 22.36
N ILE A 50 -22.95 -2.44 21.93
CA ILE A 50 -22.53 -1.03 21.86
C ILE A 50 -23.45 -0.23 20.93
N LYS A 51 -23.78 -0.80 19.76
CA LYS A 51 -24.73 -0.18 18.82
C LYS A 51 -26.08 0.11 19.48
N ARG A 52 -26.65 -0.87 20.22
CA ARG A 52 -27.91 -0.71 20.96
C ARG A 52 -27.79 0.37 22.05
N GLU A 53 -26.68 0.44 22.77
CA GLU A 53 -26.43 1.48 23.76
C GLU A 53 -26.47 2.87 23.12
N ILE A 54 -25.82 3.05 21.94
CA ILE A 54 -25.83 4.32 21.19
C ILE A 54 -27.26 4.70 20.76
N ILE A 55 -27.98 3.74 20.18
CA ILE A 55 -29.33 3.98 19.67
C ILE A 55 -30.31 4.37 20.78
N ASN A 56 -30.20 3.74 21.96
CA ASN A 56 -31.12 3.95 23.09
C ASN A 56 -30.87 5.23 23.90
N VAL A 57 -29.80 6.02 23.60
CA VAL A 57 -29.60 7.33 24.25
C VAL A 57 -30.73 8.28 23.84
N ASN A 58 -31.37 8.94 24.82
CA ASN A 58 -32.34 9.99 24.53
C ASN A 58 -31.69 11.14 23.75
N ASN A 59 -32.37 11.65 22.73
CA ASN A 59 -31.80 12.65 21.82
C ASN A 59 -31.37 13.96 22.54
N ASN A 60 -32.07 14.37 23.61
CA ASN A 60 -31.74 15.55 24.42
C ASN A 60 -30.53 15.32 25.38
N GLN A 61 -30.08 14.08 25.54
CA GLN A 61 -28.97 13.71 26.41
C GLN A 61 -27.71 13.27 25.60
N ARG A 62 -27.75 13.40 24.27
CA ARG A 62 -26.66 13.01 23.42
C ARG A 62 -25.46 13.94 23.60
N THR A 63 -24.28 13.34 23.72
CA THR A 63 -22.99 14.01 23.84
C THR A 63 -21.97 13.34 22.91
N PHE A 64 -20.81 13.97 22.71
CA PHE A 64 -19.70 13.32 22.00
C PHE A 64 -19.35 11.95 22.60
N VAL A 65 -19.33 11.88 23.95
CA VAL A 65 -18.89 10.67 24.67
C VAL A 65 -19.86 9.50 24.49
N ASN A 66 -21.18 9.74 24.60
CA ASN A 66 -22.18 8.67 24.53
C ASN A 66 -22.70 8.39 23.11
N THR A 67 -22.22 9.11 22.10
CA THR A 67 -22.63 8.92 20.71
C THR A 67 -21.42 8.64 19.82
N LEU A 68 -20.59 9.64 19.51
CA LEU A 68 -19.48 9.48 18.56
C LEU A 68 -18.32 8.67 19.13
N LEU A 69 -17.90 8.93 20.38
CA LEU A 69 -16.83 8.13 20.99
C LEU A 69 -17.25 6.66 21.11
N ARG A 70 -18.56 6.38 21.35
CA ARG A 70 -19.07 5.00 21.39
C ARG A 70 -19.08 4.34 20.01
N ILE A 71 -19.23 5.10 18.91
CA ILE A 71 -19.03 4.58 17.55
C ILE A 71 -17.57 4.18 17.37
N ASP A 72 -16.62 5.01 17.79
CA ASP A 72 -15.20 4.67 17.74
C ASP A 72 -14.84 3.48 18.66
N ASP A 73 -15.51 3.33 19.84
CA ASP A 73 -15.40 2.14 20.69
C ASP A 73 -15.90 0.87 19.99
N LEU A 74 -17.00 0.98 19.23
CA LEU A 74 -17.56 -0.13 18.45
C LEU A 74 -16.54 -0.61 17.40
N TYR A 75 -15.93 0.32 16.64
CA TYR A 75 -14.85 -0.03 15.71
C TYR A 75 -13.63 -0.59 16.42
N THR A 76 -13.28 -0.09 17.61
CA THR A 76 -12.16 -0.61 18.40
C THR A 76 -12.36 -2.10 18.75
N VAL A 77 -13.56 -2.47 19.16
CA VAL A 77 -13.92 -3.87 19.46
C VAL A 77 -13.81 -4.76 18.21
N ILE A 78 -14.30 -4.29 17.06
CA ILE A 78 -14.19 -5.02 15.78
C ILE A 78 -12.72 -5.19 15.38
N GLU A 79 -11.94 -4.11 15.41
CA GLU A 79 -10.53 -4.09 15.01
C GLU A 79 -9.66 -4.99 15.90
N SER A 80 -10.01 -5.19 17.16
CA SER A 80 -9.25 -6.03 18.08
C SER A 80 -9.13 -7.49 17.62
N VAL A 81 -10.04 -7.97 16.76
CA VAL A 81 -10.02 -9.31 16.18
C VAL A 81 -9.80 -9.27 14.67
N TRP A 82 -10.33 -8.27 13.97
CA TRP A 82 -10.16 -8.16 12.52
C TRP A 82 -8.69 -8.05 12.13
N SER A 83 -7.96 -7.11 12.73
CA SER A 83 -6.55 -6.87 12.42
C SER A 83 -5.67 -8.11 12.62
N PRO A 84 -5.62 -8.75 13.81
CA PRO A 84 -4.81 -9.96 13.99
C PRO A 84 -5.35 -11.16 13.20
N GLY A 85 -6.66 -11.30 13.02
CA GLY A 85 -7.27 -12.34 12.19
C GLY A 85 -6.89 -12.23 10.72
N TYR A 86 -6.88 -11.02 10.16
CA TYR A 86 -6.43 -10.75 8.79
C TYR A 86 -4.94 -11.04 8.60
N LEU A 87 -4.11 -10.68 9.59
CA LEU A 87 -2.69 -11.05 9.58
C LEU A 87 -2.53 -12.57 9.55
N MET A 88 -3.23 -13.31 10.43
CA MET A 88 -3.15 -14.78 10.45
C MET A 88 -3.62 -15.40 9.13
N GLY A 89 -4.67 -14.87 8.53
CA GLY A 89 -5.13 -15.25 7.18
C GLY A 89 -4.09 -15.04 6.09
N SER A 90 -3.17 -14.11 6.28
CA SER A 90 -2.15 -13.74 5.30
C SER A 90 -0.81 -14.46 5.49
N VAL A 91 -0.49 -14.92 6.71
CA VAL A 91 0.90 -15.36 7.01
C VAL A 91 0.99 -16.72 7.72
N HIS A 92 -0.10 -17.27 8.28
CA HIS A 92 -0.01 -18.47 9.10
C HIS A 92 0.29 -19.73 8.27
N THR A 93 1.06 -20.68 8.83
CA THR A 93 1.44 -21.93 8.14
C THR A 93 0.29 -22.93 8.06
N ASN A 94 -0.58 -22.98 9.08
CA ASN A 94 -1.76 -23.85 9.10
C ASN A 94 -2.84 -23.30 8.17
N LYS A 95 -3.32 -24.14 7.24
CA LYS A 95 -4.35 -23.78 6.24
C LYS A 95 -5.69 -23.39 6.90
N ASP A 96 -6.12 -24.14 7.92
CA ASP A 96 -7.43 -23.91 8.55
C ASP A 96 -7.46 -22.53 9.22
N ILE A 97 -6.37 -22.12 9.88
CA ILE A 97 -6.24 -20.78 10.48
C ILE A 97 -6.25 -19.69 9.41
N ARG A 98 -5.59 -19.91 8.24
CA ARG A 98 -5.65 -18.94 7.14
C ARG A 98 -7.05 -18.80 6.59
N ASP A 99 -7.73 -19.91 6.35
CA ASP A 99 -9.10 -19.92 5.82
C ASP A 99 -10.07 -19.22 6.79
N GLU A 100 -9.93 -19.46 8.10
CA GLU A 100 -10.69 -18.75 9.12
C GLU A 100 -10.42 -17.24 9.12
N GLY A 101 -9.17 -16.81 9.01
CA GLY A 101 -8.81 -15.39 8.92
C GLY A 101 -9.45 -14.70 7.72
N ILE A 102 -9.48 -15.36 6.57
CA ILE A 102 -10.13 -14.86 5.35
C ILE A 102 -11.67 -14.83 5.56
N ALA A 103 -12.26 -15.89 6.10
CA ALA A 103 -13.69 -15.95 6.34
C ALA A 103 -14.15 -14.92 7.38
N SER A 104 -13.39 -14.74 8.46
CA SER A 104 -13.62 -13.73 9.48
C SER A 104 -13.59 -12.33 8.89
N SER A 105 -12.58 -12.02 8.06
CA SER A 105 -12.48 -10.73 7.40
C SER A 105 -13.69 -10.41 6.54
N LYS A 106 -14.20 -11.40 5.79
CA LYS A 106 -15.43 -11.25 5.01
C LYS A 106 -16.65 -11.01 5.90
N THR A 107 -16.78 -11.75 6.99
CA THR A 107 -17.91 -11.62 7.95
C THR A 107 -17.91 -10.23 8.58
N ILE A 108 -16.75 -9.76 9.05
CA ILE A 108 -16.60 -8.44 9.65
C ILE A 108 -16.87 -7.32 8.62
N GLN A 109 -16.39 -7.47 7.40
CA GLN A 109 -16.61 -6.48 6.35
C GLN A 109 -18.09 -6.34 5.98
N ASN A 110 -18.82 -7.45 5.92
CA ASN A 110 -20.26 -7.42 5.74
C ASN A 110 -20.95 -6.69 6.89
N TYR A 111 -20.56 -6.98 8.13
CA TYR A 111 -21.10 -6.31 9.32
C TYR A 111 -20.84 -4.79 9.30
N ILE A 112 -19.64 -4.35 8.92
CA ILE A 112 -19.29 -2.93 8.75
C ILE A 112 -20.17 -2.28 7.67
N THR A 113 -20.43 -2.99 6.57
CA THR A 113 -21.36 -2.52 5.52
C THR A 113 -22.76 -2.35 6.09
N ASP A 114 -23.27 -3.30 6.86
CA ASP A 114 -24.59 -3.19 7.51
C ASP A 114 -24.63 -2.03 8.51
N LEU A 115 -23.54 -1.78 9.27
CA LEU A 115 -23.43 -0.61 10.16
C LEU A 115 -23.50 0.70 9.40
N SER A 116 -22.79 0.79 8.26
CA SER A 116 -22.79 1.99 7.40
C SER A 116 -24.15 2.31 6.79
N LEU A 117 -25.05 1.34 6.77
CA LEU A 117 -26.41 1.42 6.25
C LEU A 117 -27.49 1.41 7.34
N ASP A 118 -27.10 1.35 8.65
CA ASP A 118 -28.05 1.29 9.77
C ASP A 118 -28.73 2.67 9.99
N ASN A 119 -30.05 2.72 9.70
CA ASN A 119 -30.81 3.95 9.83
C ASN A 119 -30.93 4.46 11.27
N ASN A 120 -30.99 3.55 12.27
CA ASN A 120 -31.15 3.97 13.66
C ASN A 120 -29.85 4.59 14.18
N LEU A 121 -28.71 4.04 13.79
CA LEU A 121 -27.40 4.59 14.11
C LEU A 121 -27.21 5.97 13.42
N TYR A 122 -27.57 6.09 12.14
CA TYR A 122 -27.60 7.37 11.44
C TYR A 122 -28.45 8.40 12.17
N GLN A 123 -29.71 8.06 12.57
CA GLN A 123 -30.59 8.98 13.28
C GLN A 123 -30.02 9.41 14.63
N ALA A 124 -29.30 8.52 15.31
CA ALA A 124 -28.59 8.86 16.55
C ALA A 124 -27.50 9.94 16.31
N VAL A 125 -26.67 9.75 15.27
CA VAL A 125 -25.63 10.72 14.91
C VAL A 125 -26.23 12.03 14.38
N LEU A 126 -27.26 11.96 13.53
CA LEU A 126 -27.96 13.13 13.02
C LEU A 126 -28.63 13.95 14.16
N SER A 127 -29.22 13.27 15.13
CA SER A 127 -29.80 13.95 16.31
C SER A 127 -28.71 14.62 17.14
N TYR A 128 -27.58 13.95 17.34
CA TYR A 128 -26.42 14.53 18.03
C TYR A 128 -25.87 15.75 17.28
N SER A 129 -25.71 15.69 15.96
CA SER A 129 -25.13 16.77 15.16
C SER A 129 -25.86 18.10 15.29
N LYS A 130 -27.14 18.06 15.68
CA LYS A 130 -28.01 19.23 15.88
C LYS A 130 -27.98 19.81 17.32
N THR A 131 -27.23 19.19 18.23
CA THR A 131 -27.16 19.64 19.64
C THR A 131 -26.20 20.81 19.80
N LYS A 132 -26.37 21.60 20.87
CA LYS A 132 -25.43 22.64 21.28
C LYS A 132 -24.03 22.04 21.54
N ASN A 133 -23.96 20.86 22.17
CA ASN A 133 -22.67 20.15 22.40
C ASN A 133 -21.92 19.89 21.09
N ALA A 134 -22.60 19.47 20.02
CA ALA A 134 -21.99 19.25 18.71
C ALA A 134 -21.49 20.55 18.04
N SER A 135 -22.21 21.66 18.22
CA SER A 135 -21.80 22.97 17.66
C SER A 135 -20.55 23.55 18.32
N GLU A 136 -20.28 23.19 19.57
CA GLU A 136 -19.13 23.63 20.37
C GLU A 136 -17.88 22.74 20.18
N LEU A 137 -17.97 21.65 19.38
CA LEU A 137 -16.81 20.78 19.10
C LEU A 137 -15.72 21.52 18.32
N THR A 138 -14.46 21.22 18.67
CA THR A 138 -13.25 21.73 18.00
C THR A 138 -12.25 20.60 17.73
N GLY A 139 -11.22 20.87 16.92
CA GLY A 139 -10.14 19.93 16.61
C GLY A 139 -10.64 18.59 16.08
N TYR A 140 -9.97 17.49 16.45
CA TYR A 140 -10.28 16.15 15.96
C TYR A 140 -11.73 15.71 16.25
N ARG A 141 -12.37 16.20 17.32
CA ARG A 141 -13.75 15.83 17.63
C ARG A 141 -14.73 16.43 16.62
N LYS A 142 -14.51 17.68 16.20
CA LYS A 142 -15.30 18.31 15.14
C LYS A 142 -15.07 17.62 13.80
N LYS A 143 -13.81 17.34 13.49
CA LYS A 143 -13.46 16.58 12.28
C LYS A 143 -14.18 15.23 12.27
N TYR A 144 -14.15 14.48 13.36
CA TYR A 144 -14.79 13.16 13.43
C TYR A 144 -16.30 13.21 13.22
N LEU A 145 -16.99 14.21 13.78
CA LEU A 145 -18.40 14.42 13.48
C LEU A 145 -18.64 14.66 11.97
N ASN A 146 -17.80 15.51 11.37
CA ASN A 146 -17.93 15.83 9.95
C ASN A 146 -17.66 14.61 9.07
N ASP A 147 -16.62 13.83 9.39
CA ASP A 147 -16.24 12.62 8.64
C ASP A 147 -17.36 11.57 8.73
N VAL A 148 -17.86 11.26 9.93
CA VAL A 148 -18.98 10.30 10.11
C VAL A 148 -20.24 10.76 9.38
N MET A 149 -20.57 12.06 9.39
CA MET A 149 -21.70 12.59 8.64
C MET A 149 -21.48 12.52 7.13
N LEU A 150 -20.25 12.73 6.66
CA LEU A 150 -19.88 12.57 5.25
C LEU A 150 -20.01 11.08 4.81
N ASP A 151 -19.56 10.14 5.65
CA ASP A 151 -19.68 8.71 5.37
C ASP A 151 -21.16 8.30 5.23
N TYR A 152 -22.04 8.78 6.09
CA TYR A 152 -23.47 8.55 5.94
C TYR A 152 -24.06 9.19 4.67
N LYS A 153 -23.64 10.41 4.32
CA LYS A 153 -24.02 11.05 3.04
C LYS A 153 -23.62 10.15 1.87
N ARG A 154 -22.36 9.66 1.86
CA ARG A 154 -21.78 8.79 0.83
C ARG A 154 -22.42 7.40 0.77
N SER A 155 -22.99 6.94 1.89
CA SER A 155 -23.81 5.73 1.96
C SER A 155 -25.28 5.94 1.55
N GLY A 156 -25.64 7.15 1.10
CA GLY A 156 -26.97 7.48 0.57
C GLY A 156 -28.02 7.90 1.61
N PHE A 157 -27.62 8.27 2.84
CA PHE A 157 -28.59 8.69 3.87
C PHE A 157 -29.26 10.05 3.60
N SER A 158 -28.79 10.82 2.63
CA SER A 158 -29.52 11.97 2.08
C SER A 158 -30.70 11.55 1.20
N LEU A 159 -30.82 10.28 0.84
CA LEU A 159 -31.81 9.73 -0.08
C LEU A 159 -32.99 9.06 0.67
N PRO A 160 -34.19 8.99 0.07
CA PRO A 160 -35.28 8.16 0.56
C PRO A 160 -34.90 6.68 0.66
N SER A 161 -35.49 5.92 1.58
CA SER A 161 -35.15 4.50 1.86
C SER A 161 -35.12 3.64 0.61
N LYS A 162 -36.13 3.77 -0.27
CA LYS A 162 -36.20 3.01 -1.53
C LYS A 162 -35.03 3.29 -2.50
N GLN A 163 -34.44 4.47 -2.44
CA GLN A 163 -33.24 4.81 -3.23
C GLN A 163 -31.98 4.27 -2.56
N ARG A 164 -31.91 4.25 -1.22
CA ARG A 164 -30.81 3.62 -0.48
C ARG A 164 -30.71 2.11 -0.73
N GLU A 165 -31.84 1.41 -0.87
CA GLU A 165 -31.84 -0.01 -1.28
C GLU A 165 -31.13 -0.19 -2.63
N LYS A 166 -31.41 0.69 -3.60
CA LYS A 166 -30.69 0.64 -4.89
C LYS A 166 -29.19 0.95 -4.75
N VAL A 167 -28.82 1.86 -3.85
CA VAL A 167 -27.38 2.11 -3.56
C VAL A 167 -26.72 0.84 -3.01
N LYS A 168 -27.39 0.14 -2.08
CA LYS A 168 -26.92 -1.15 -1.54
C LYS A 168 -26.73 -2.18 -2.66
N ASP A 169 -27.74 -2.39 -3.50
CA ASP A 169 -27.69 -3.36 -4.61
C ASP A 169 -26.48 -3.07 -5.54
N VAL A 170 -26.20 -1.78 -5.82
CA VAL A 170 -25.07 -1.39 -6.66
C VAL A 170 -23.73 -1.64 -5.95
N LEU A 171 -23.62 -1.35 -4.65
CA LEU A 171 -22.41 -1.63 -3.86
C LEU A 171 -22.12 -3.12 -3.75
N ASP A 172 -23.16 -3.93 -3.52
CA ASP A 172 -23.06 -5.40 -3.48
C ASP A 172 -22.57 -5.92 -4.85
N ARG A 173 -23.15 -5.40 -5.95
CA ARG A 173 -22.72 -5.78 -7.30
C ARG A 173 -21.27 -5.36 -7.61
N LEU A 174 -20.83 -4.18 -7.20
CA LEU A 174 -19.44 -3.74 -7.34
C LEU A 174 -18.48 -4.66 -6.57
N THR A 175 -18.87 -5.12 -5.39
CA THR A 175 -18.09 -6.08 -4.61
C THR A 175 -17.93 -7.42 -5.33
N GLU A 176 -19.02 -7.96 -5.90
CA GLU A 176 -18.98 -9.20 -6.68
C GLU A 176 -18.08 -9.08 -7.90
N LEU A 177 -18.27 -8.01 -8.68
CA LEU A 177 -17.48 -7.75 -9.89
C LEU A 177 -15.98 -7.56 -9.56
N GLY A 178 -15.69 -6.88 -8.45
CA GLY A 178 -14.31 -6.70 -8.00
C GLY A 178 -13.63 -8.01 -7.63
N LEU A 179 -14.33 -8.90 -6.92
CA LEU A 179 -13.83 -10.25 -6.58
C LEU A 179 -13.62 -11.09 -7.84
N GLU A 180 -14.51 -11.00 -8.81
CA GLU A 180 -14.41 -11.68 -10.09
C GLU A 180 -13.21 -11.18 -10.89
N PHE A 181 -13.04 -9.85 -11.00
CA PHE A 181 -11.92 -9.21 -11.70
C PHE A 181 -10.57 -9.70 -11.15
N ASP A 182 -10.40 -9.66 -9.83
CA ASP A 182 -9.18 -10.09 -9.16
C ASP A 182 -8.94 -11.60 -9.28
N LYS A 183 -10.00 -12.41 -9.22
CA LYS A 183 -9.94 -13.86 -9.43
C LYS A 183 -9.44 -14.18 -10.84
N ASN A 184 -9.99 -13.52 -11.85
CA ASN A 184 -9.62 -13.74 -13.25
C ASN A 184 -8.14 -13.40 -13.48
N ILE A 185 -7.61 -12.32 -12.89
CA ILE A 185 -6.17 -12.00 -12.94
C ILE A 185 -5.32 -13.10 -12.31
N ARG A 186 -5.68 -13.56 -11.10
CA ARG A 186 -4.94 -14.61 -10.40
C ARG A 186 -4.95 -15.95 -11.14
N SER A 187 -6.05 -16.25 -11.82
CA SER A 187 -6.22 -17.50 -12.59
C SER A 187 -5.59 -17.44 -13.96
N SER A 188 -5.28 -16.25 -14.47
CA SER A 188 -4.69 -16.06 -15.78
C SER A 188 -3.19 -16.33 -15.73
N GLN A 189 -2.81 -17.55 -16.03
CA GLN A 189 -1.41 -17.95 -16.20
C GLN A 189 -1.18 -18.28 -17.66
N ASP A 190 -0.30 -17.53 -18.32
CA ASP A 190 0.14 -17.80 -19.68
C ASP A 190 1.64 -18.06 -19.69
N THR A 191 2.08 -18.97 -20.57
CA THR A 191 3.46 -19.41 -20.67
C THR A 191 3.93 -19.32 -22.11
N LEU A 192 5.13 -18.80 -22.30
CA LEU A 192 5.82 -18.78 -23.57
C LEU A 192 6.90 -19.88 -23.57
N PHE A 193 6.83 -20.81 -24.55
CA PHE A 193 7.85 -21.83 -24.73
C PHE A 193 8.86 -21.36 -25.76
N LEU A 194 10.14 -21.40 -25.40
CA LEU A 194 11.24 -20.80 -26.15
C LEU A 194 12.38 -21.80 -26.33
N ASN A 195 13.23 -21.53 -27.33
CA ASN A 195 14.48 -22.28 -27.56
C ASN A 195 15.65 -21.64 -26.76
N ALA A 196 16.74 -22.34 -26.65
CA ALA A 196 17.94 -21.88 -25.92
C ALA A 196 18.47 -20.53 -26.44
N SER A 197 18.45 -20.30 -27.76
CA SER A 197 18.90 -19.05 -28.37
C SER A 197 18.06 -17.82 -28.01
N ASP A 198 16.80 -18.01 -27.60
CA ASP A 198 15.93 -16.89 -27.18
C ASP A 198 16.25 -16.44 -25.74
N LEU A 199 17.05 -17.25 -25.01
CA LEU A 199 17.47 -16.96 -23.64
C LEU A 199 18.89 -16.38 -23.54
N ASP A 200 19.52 -16.05 -24.66
CA ASP A 200 20.82 -15.38 -24.64
C ASP A 200 20.74 -14.06 -23.84
N GLY A 201 21.78 -13.80 -23.04
CA GLY A 201 21.83 -12.65 -22.11
C GLY A 201 21.26 -12.92 -20.72
N LEU A 202 20.58 -14.05 -20.50
CA LEU A 202 20.01 -14.41 -19.18
C LEU A 202 20.99 -15.25 -18.35
N PRO A 203 20.95 -15.14 -17.00
CA PRO A 203 21.78 -15.93 -16.09
C PRO A 203 21.51 -17.44 -16.20
N GLU A 204 22.55 -18.27 -15.99
CA GLU A 204 22.44 -19.71 -16.10
C GLU A 204 21.47 -20.35 -15.08
N ASN A 205 21.37 -19.83 -13.87
CA ASN A 205 20.40 -20.28 -12.89
C ASN A 205 18.96 -20.01 -13.36
N TYR A 206 18.69 -18.85 -13.97
CA TYR A 206 17.39 -18.53 -14.55
C TYR A 206 16.99 -19.53 -15.64
N LYS A 207 17.95 -19.91 -16.52
CA LYS A 207 17.74 -20.89 -17.58
C LYS A 207 17.46 -22.28 -16.99
N LYS A 208 18.27 -22.75 -16.04
CA LYS A 208 18.14 -24.07 -15.39
C LYS A 208 16.77 -24.30 -14.76
N GLU A 209 16.23 -23.30 -14.08
CA GLU A 209 14.93 -23.38 -13.41
C GLU A 209 13.74 -23.51 -14.38
N ARG A 210 13.93 -23.14 -15.65
CA ARG A 210 12.86 -23.06 -16.67
C ARG A 210 12.97 -24.11 -17.76
N LEU A 211 14.05 -24.90 -17.74
CA LEU A 211 14.29 -25.95 -18.72
C LEU A 211 13.25 -27.07 -18.58
N GLN A 212 12.61 -27.42 -19.68
CA GLN A 212 11.63 -28.50 -19.78
C GLN A 212 12.30 -29.81 -20.24
N LYS A 213 11.59 -30.93 -20.07
CA LYS A 213 12.06 -32.25 -20.45
C LYS A 213 12.32 -32.42 -21.96
N ASP A 214 11.62 -31.63 -22.78
CA ASP A 214 11.75 -31.63 -24.25
C ASP A 214 12.86 -30.70 -24.77
N GLY A 215 13.59 -30.04 -23.84
CA GLY A 215 14.66 -29.10 -24.18
C GLY A 215 14.23 -27.68 -24.42
N THR A 216 12.92 -27.35 -24.36
CA THR A 216 12.40 -25.98 -24.39
C THR A 216 12.49 -25.31 -23.02
N TYR A 217 12.24 -24.01 -22.99
CA TYR A 217 12.23 -23.20 -21.76
C TYR A 217 10.85 -22.57 -21.56
N ALA A 218 10.22 -22.82 -20.41
CA ALA A 218 8.91 -22.32 -20.08
C ALA A 218 9.02 -20.99 -19.33
N ILE A 219 8.65 -19.87 -19.96
CA ILE A 219 8.67 -18.53 -19.38
C ILE A 219 7.22 -18.11 -19.16
N ASP A 220 6.81 -18.05 -17.89
CA ASP A 220 5.46 -17.61 -17.51
C ASP A 220 5.37 -16.08 -17.32
N THR A 221 4.16 -15.58 -17.08
CA THR A 221 3.88 -14.17 -16.88
C THR A 221 4.00 -13.70 -15.41
N SER A 222 4.62 -14.49 -14.53
CA SER A 222 4.91 -14.06 -13.17
C SER A 222 6.08 -13.06 -13.14
N TYR A 223 6.13 -12.19 -12.13
CA TYR A 223 7.23 -11.21 -11.99
C TYR A 223 8.64 -11.86 -11.98
N PRO A 224 8.90 -12.97 -11.27
CA PRO A 224 10.21 -13.62 -11.27
C PRO A 224 10.62 -14.17 -12.64
N SER A 225 9.66 -14.49 -13.50
CA SER A 225 9.94 -14.94 -14.88
C SER A 225 10.01 -13.75 -15.85
N TYR A 226 9.02 -12.87 -15.79
CA TYR A 226 8.84 -11.77 -16.73
C TYR A 226 9.94 -10.70 -16.63
N SER A 227 10.21 -10.17 -15.42
CA SER A 227 11.08 -9.00 -15.28
C SER A 227 12.53 -9.24 -15.66
N PRO A 228 13.21 -10.34 -15.23
CA PRO A 228 14.56 -10.63 -15.70
C PRO A 228 14.62 -10.85 -17.21
N PHE A 229 13.62 -11.53 -17.79
CA PHE A 229 13.56 -11.77 -19.22
C PHE A 229 13.48 -10.46 -20.01
N MET A 230 12.56 -9.57 -19.65
CA MET A 230 12.38 -8.28 -20.33
C MET A 230 13.60 -7.36 -20.23
N ASN A 231 14.38 -7.50 -19.16
CA ASN A 231 15.56 -6.66 -18.91
C ASN A 231 16.85 -7.21 -19.53
N GLN A 232 16.96 -8.54 -19.74
CA GLN A 232 18.24 -9.16 -20.05
C GLN A 232 18.24 -10.01 -21.33
N ALA A 233 17.11 -10.62 -21.71
CA ALA A 233 17.06 -11.44 -22.92
C ALA A 233 17.43 -10.63 -24.18
N GLU A 234 18.32 -11.17 -25.02
CA GLU A 234 18.74 -10.48 -26.23
C GLU A 234 17.73 -10.57 -27.38
N SER A 235 16.92 -11.61 -27.42
CA SER A 235 15.89 -11.84 -28.45
C SER A 235 14.76 -10.80 -28.37
N ASP A 236 14.69 -9.90 -29.35
CA ASP A 236 13.63 -8.87 -29.44
C ASP A 236 12.25 -9.48 -29.64
N ASP A 237 12.14 -10.47 -30.54
CA ASP A 237 10.88 -11.17 -30.85
C ASP A 237 10.35 -11.92 -29.63
N ALA A 238 11.23 -12.54 -28.84
CA ALA A 238 10.83 -13.23 -27.62
C ALA A 238 10.31 -12.24 -26.55
N ARG A 239 10.98 -11.09 -26.36
CA ARG A 239 10.48 -10.03 -25.46
C ARG A 239 9.15 -9.47 -25.93
N LYS A 240 8.97 -9.23 -27.24
CA LYS A 240 7.72 -8.79 -27.84
C LYS A 240 6.58 -9.77 -27.56
N SER A 241 6.84 -11.06 -27.77
CA SER A 241 5.88 -12.14 -27.55
C SER A 241 5.50 -12.30 -26.08
N LEU A 242 6.48 -12.26 -25.18
CA LEU A 242 6.23 -12.36 -23.75
C LEU A 242 5.45 -11.15 -23.22
N ARG A 243 5.80 -9.94 -23.68
CA ARG A 243 5.03 -8.73 -23.32
C ARG A 243 3.60 -8.78 -23.83
N TYR A 244 3.38 -9.30 -25.04
CA TYR A 244 2.03 -9.49 -25.57
C TYR A 244 1.19 -10.38 -24.66
N LYS A 245 1.72 -11.54 -24.25
CA LYS A 245 1.07 -12.44 -23.30
C LYS A 245 0.81 -11.78 -21.95
N TYR A 246 1.81 -11.09 -21.42
CA TYR A 246 1.70 -10.39 -20.14
C TYR A 246 0.59 -9.34 -20.13
N ASN A 247 0.47 -8.53 -21.18
CA ASN A 247 -0.53 -7.47 -21.28
C ASN A 247 -1.93 -7.97 -21.70
N ASN A 248 -2.06 -9.24 -22.09
CA ASN A 248 -3.35 -9.85 -22.40
C ASN A 248 -3.83 -10.84 -21.31
N ARG A 249 -3.21 -10.84 -20.14
CA ARG A 249 -3.70 -11.64 -19.01
C ARG A 249 -5.13 -11.24 -18.68
N ALA A 250 -6.00 -12.24 -18.52
CA ALA A 250 -7.44 -12.09 -18.26
C ALA A 250 -8.23 -11.26 -19.28
N SER A 251 -7.69 -10.94 -20.46
CA SER A 251 -8.37 -10.09 -21.46
C SER A 251 -9.70 -10.67 -21.95
N ASP A 252 -9.80 -12.00 -22.06
CA ASP A 252 -10.99 -12.67 -22.56
C ASP A 252 -12.22 -12.55 -21.63
N SER A 253 -11.98 -12.20 -20.35
CA SER A 253 -13.03 -12.09 -19.33
C SER A 253 -13.12 -10.69 -18.72
N ASN A 254 -11.99 -10.05 -18.42
CA ASN A 254 -11.96 -8.86 -17.58
C ASN A 254 -12.27 -7.56 -18.32
N ILE A 255 -12.28 -7.51 -19.62
CA ILE A 255 -12.73 -6.30 -20.36
C ILE A 255 -14.20 -6.04 -20.03
N GLU A 256 -15.06 -7.05 -20.19
CA GLU A 256 -16.49 -6.95 -19.88
C GLU A 256 -16.73 -6.67 -18.39
N VAL A 257 -16.00 -7.38 -17.50
CA VAL A 257 -16.10 -7.15 -16.05
C VAL A 257 -15.69 -5.72 -15.67
N LEU A 258 -14.62 -5.17 -16.27
CA LEU A 258 -14.22 -3.78 -16.05
C LEU A 258 -15.30 -2.80 -16.50
N GLU A 259 -15.86 -3.00 -17.68
CA GLU A 259 -16.94 -2.15 -18.20
C GLU A 259 -18.17 -2.22 -17.29
N ASP A 260 -18.51 -3.41 -16.77
CA ASP A 260 -19.60 -3.56 -15.77
C ASP A 260 -19.29 -2.83 -14.46
N ILE A 261 -18.04 -2.85 -14.00
CA ILE A 261 -17.60 -2.05 -12.85
C ILE A 261 -17.85 -0.56 -13.13
N LEU A 262 -17.43 -0.07 -14.29
CA LEU A 262 -17.60 1.34 -14.68
C LEU A 262 -19.08 1.73 -14.77
N ARG A 263 -19.94 0.91 -15.38
CA ARG A 263 -21.40 1.10 -15.43
C ARG A 263 -22.01 1.22 -14.05
N ASN A 264 -21.60 0.34 -13.11
CA ASN A 264 -22.11 0.37 -11.74
C ASN A 264 -21.55 1.55 -10.95
N ARG A 265 -20.33 2.00 -11.19
CA ARG A 265 -19.79 3.25 -10.61
C ARG A 265 -20.61 4.47 -11.05
N ILE A 266 -20.95 4.56 -12.34
CA ILE A 266 -21.82 5.62 -12.88
C ILE A 266 -23.21 5.56 -12.25
N LYS A 267 -23.81 4.36 -12.13
CA LYS A 267 -25.11 4.20 -11.44
C LYS A 267 -25.05 4.65 -9.99
N LEU A 268 -23.99 4.29 -9.27
CA LEU A 268 -23.78 4.69 -7.87
C LEU A 268 -23.77 6.20 -7.71
N VAL A 269 -22.91 6.89 -8.49
CA VAL A 269 -22.73 8.33 -8.35
C VAL A 269 -23.95 9.12 -8.80
N ASN A 270 -24.66 8.66 -9.82
CA ASN A 270 -25.93 9.24 -10.23
C ASN A 270 -27.00 9.12 -9.12
N LEU A 271 -27.08 7.97 -8.42
CA LEU A 271 -27.98 7.80 -7.27
C LEU A 271 -27.62 8.75 -6.13
N LEU A 272 -26.32 8.94 -5.87
CA LEU A 272 -25.81 9.77 -4.78
C LEU A 272 -25.76 11.27 -5.11
N GLY A 273 -25.95 11.65 -6.38
CA GLY A 273 -25.96 13.04 -6.83
C GLY A 273 -24.57 13.65 -7.10
N TYR A 274 -23.56 12.82 -7.35
CA TYR A 274 -22.25 13.28 -7.80
C TYR A 274 -22.17 13.32 -9.33
N SER A 275 -21.31 14.17 -9.88
CA SER A 275 -21.11 14.30 -11.33
C SER A 275 -20.27 13.18 -11.93
N SER A 276 -19.35 12.59 -11.14
CA SER A 276 -18.48 11.49 -11.56
C SER A 276 -18.06 10.62 -10.37
N TYR A 277 -17.57 9.42 -10.66
CA TYR A 277 -16.97 8.56 -9.65
C TYR A 277 -15.67 9.18 -9.09
N ALA A 278 -14.94 9.92 -9.91
CA ALA A 278 -13.77 10.67 -9.48
C ALA A 278 -14.14 11.77 -8.44
N GLU A 279 -15.23 12.50 -8.63
CA GLU A 279 -15.72 13.47 -7.64
C GLU A 279 -16.06 12.76 -6.33
N TYR A 280 -16.84 11.68 -6.39
CA TYR A 280 -17.18 10.86 -5.21
C TYR A 280 -15.93 10.37 -4.47
N ARG A 281 -14.89 9.96 -5.20
CA ARG A 281 -13.68 9.37 -4.61
C ARG A 281 -12.68 10.40 -4.07
N THR A 282 -12.70 11.62 -4.57
CA THR A 282 -11.76 12.69 -4.14
C THR A 282 -12.29 13.59 -3.03
N GLU A 283 -13.62 13.60 -2.76
CA GLU A 283 -14.25 14.47 -1.76
C GLU A 283 -13.62 14.32 -0.35
N ASP A 284 -13.31 13.11 0.06
CA ASP A 284 -12.73 12.78 1.38
C ASP A 284 -11.19 12.68 1.37
N ARG A 285 -10.54 13.01 0.24
CA ARG A 285 -9.09 12.89 0.07
C ARG A 285 -8.39 14.24 0.17
N MET A 286 -7.06 14.21 0.16
CA MET A 286 -6.22 15.41 0.16
C MET A 286 -6.44 16.26 -1.10
N ALA A 287 -6.70 15.64 -2.24
CA ALA A 287 -6.99 16.30 -3.51
C ALA A 287 -8.33 17.05 -3.52
N LYS A 288 -9.32 16.66 -2.72
CA LYS A 288 -10.66 17.29 -2.54
C LYS A 288 -11.59 17.28 -3.74
N ASN A 289 -11.10 17.34 -4.97
CA ASN A 289 -11.92 17.37 -6.18
C ASN A 289 -11.13 16.90 -7.41
N PRO A 290 -11.82 16.52 -8.52
CA PRO A 290 -11.18 16.06 -9.75
C PRO A 290 -10.24 17.07 -10.40
N ASN A 291 -10.58 18.36 -10.37
CA ASN A 291 -9.76 19.40 -11.01
C ASN A 291 -8.35 19.48 -10.42
N ASN A 292 -8.20 19.28 -9.11
CA ASN A 292 -6.88 19.26 -8.47
C ASN A 292 -6.05 18.07 -8.94
N VAL A 293 -6.66 16.91 -9.16
CA VAL A 293 -5.97 15.72 -9.70
C VAL A 293 -5.56 15.95 -11.16
N TRP A 294 -6.47 16.46 -11.99
CA TRP A 294 -6.15 16.76 -13.40
C TRP A 294 -5.03 17.79 -13.55
N ASN A 295 -5.07 18.85 -12.74
CA ASN A 295 -4.02 19.87 -12.73
C ASN A 295 -2.67 19.26 -12.34
N PHE A 296 -2.65 18.42 -11.31
CA PHE A 296 -1.45 17.74 -10.84
C PHE A 296 -0.86 16.80 -11.91
N GLU A 297 -1.67 15.89 -12.46
CA GLU A 297 -1.21 14.91 -13.46
C GLU A 297 -0.73 15.58 -14.74
N ASN A 298 -1.44 16.62 -15.22
CA ASN A 298 -1.04 17.36 -16.42
C ASN A 298 0.23 18.21 -16.21
N ASP A 299 0.39 18.82 -15.04
CA ASP A 299 1.61 19.54 -14.69
C ASP A 299 2.81 18.59 -14.62
N LEU A 300 2.63 17.45 -13.97
CA LEU A 300 3.66 16.43 -13.84
C LEU A 300 4.05 15.83 -15.20
N LYS A 301 3.07 15.48 -16.05
CA LYS A 301 3.29 15.05 -17.44
C LYS A 301 4.19 16.04 -18.20
N LYS A 302 3.87 17.31 -18.12
CA LYS A 302 4.65 18.38 -18.79
C LYS A 302 6.08 18.48 -18.26
N LYS A 303 6.26 18.46 -16.94
CA LYS A 303 7.57 18.61 -16.30
C LYS A 303 8.50 17.42 -16.57
N LEU A 304 7.96 16.21 -16.55
CA LEU A 304 8.74 14.97 -16.78
C LEU A 304 9.17 14.78 -18.24
N ARG A 305 8.46 15.38 -19.20
CA ARG A 305 8.65 15.09 -20.63
C ARG A 305 10.08 15.37 -21.14
N THR A 306 10.73 16.44 -20.70
CA THR A 306 12.09 16.80 -21.12
C THR A 306 13.11 15.73 -20.69
N LYS A 307 13.02 15.29 -19.43
CA LYS A 307 13.87 14.20 -18.90
C LYS A 307 13.61 12.88 -19.63
N ALA A 308 12.35 12.55 -19.86
CA ALA A 308 11.95 11.33 -20.57
C ALA A 308 12.49 11.30 -22.01
N LEU A 309 12.46 12.42 -22.72
CA LEU A 309 13.07 12.54 -24.06
C LEU A 309 14.59 12.34 -24.02
N SER A 310 15.27 12.84 -22.98
CA SER A 310 16.70 12.58 -22.77
C SER A 310 16.96 11.10 -22.52
N ASP A 311 16.15 10.44 -21.68
CA ASP A 311 16.26 9.01 -21.39
C ASP A 311 16.12 8.16 -22.67
N VAL A 312 15.08 8.44 -23.48
CA VAL A 312 14.87 7.74 -24.76
C VAL A 312 16.05 7.97 -25.72
N LYS A 313 16.60 9.18 -25.76
CA LYS A 313 17.78 9.49 -26.60
C LYS A 313 18.99 8.65 -26.21
N GLU A 314 19.23 8.41 -24.93
CA GLU A 314 20.31 7.52 -24.47
C GLU A 314 20.06 6.07 -24.90
N MET A 315 18.86 5.55 -24.72
CA MET A 315 18.49 4.21 -25.21
C MET A 315 18.64 4.07 -26.72
N LEU A 316 18.25 5.08 -27.50
CA LEU A 316 18.39 5.09 -28.96
C LEU A 316 19.85 5.05 -29.43
N LYS A 317 20.77 5.72 -28.71
CA LYS A 317 22.22 5.61 -28.97
C LYS A 317 22.72 4.18 -28.80
N ILE A 318 22.31 3.53 -27.71
CA ILE A 318 22.70 2.13 -27.45
C ILE A 318 22.10 1.21 -28.50
N LYS A 319 20.80 1.38 -28.84
CA LYS A 319 20.11 0.58 -29.85
C LYS A 319 20.80 0.71 -31.22
N SER A 320 21.10 1.95 -31.64
CA SER A 320 21.78 2.20 -32.91
C SER A 320 23.17 1.55 -32.98
N ALA A 321 23.93 1.61 -31.87
CA ALA A 321 25.25 0.97 -31.81
C ALA A 321 25.17 -0.55 -31.85
N LYS A 322 24.11 -1.17 -31.28
CA LYS A 322 23.90 -2.62 -31.27
C LYS A 322 23.41 -3.13 -32.64
N THR A 323 22.49 -2.41 -33.28
CA THR A 323 21.89 -2.85 -34.56
C THR A 323 22.70 -2.49 -35.78
N GLY A 324 23.66 -1.57 -35.64
CA GLY A 324 24.41 -1.00 -36.78
C GLY A 324 23.63 -0.01 -37.63
N GLU A 325 22.37 0.28 -37.28
CA GLU A 325 21.46 1.18 -37.99
C GLU A 325 21.00 2.33 -37.09
N ARG A 326 20.63 3.47 -37.69
CA ARG A 326 20.09 4.60 -36.94
C ARG A 326 18.68 4.28 -36.41
N ALA A 327 18.59 3.97 -35.12
CA ALA A 327 17.31 3.77 -34.46
C ALA A 327 16.60 5.11 -34.22
N SER A 328 15.29 5.14 -34.46
CA SER A 328 14.42 6.32 -34.25
C SER A 328 13.36 6.10 -33.19
N LEU A 329 13.18 4.85 -32.71
CA LEU A 329 12.10 4.45 -31.82
C LEU A 329 12.58 3.37 -30.85
N ILE A 330 12.09 3.43 -29.61
CA ILE A 330 12.14 2.35 -28.62
C ILE A 330 10.73 1.80 -28.49
N HIS A 331 10.54 0.52 -28.76
CA HIS A 331 9.27 -0.14 -28.51
C HIS A 331 9.09 -0.50 -27.02
N PRO A 332 7.85 -0.68 -26.55
CA PRO A 332 7.60 -0.98 -25.13
C PRO A 332 8.30 -2.26 -24.62
N TRP A 333 8.44 -3.28 -25.48
CA TRP A 333 9.14 -4.52 -25.14
C TRP A 333 10.68 -4.40 -25.15
N GLU A 334 11.19 -3.29 -25.66
CA GLU A 334 12.62 -2.98 -25.70
C GLU A 334 13.05 -2.11 -24.52
N SER A 335 12.11 -1.39 -23.88
CA SER A 335 12.42 -0.34 -22.90
C SER A 335 13.21 -0.87 -21.70
N GLY A 336 12.82 -2.00 -21.13
CA GLY A 336 13.53 -2.66 -20.03
C GLY A 336 14.95 -3.08 -20.40
N TYR A 337 15.09 -3.71 -21.57
CA TYR A 337 16.37 -4.14 -22.08
C TYR A 337 17.34 -2.97 -22.31
N TYR A 338 16.93 -1.94 -23.06
CA TYR A 338 17.82 -0.80 -23.31
C TYR A 338 18.09 0.05 -22.07
N LYS A 339 17.14 0.13 -21.13
CA LYS A 339 17.38 0.69 -19.80
C LYS A 339 18.53 -0.04 -19.09
N ASN A 340 18.51 -1.38 -19.10
CA ASN A 340 19.56 -2.18 -18.50
C ASN A 340 20.91 -2.00 -19.23
N GLN A 341 20.89 -1.94 -20.57
CA GLN A 341 22.10 -1.67 -21.36
C GLN A 341 22.71 -0.27 -21.08
N VAL A 342 21.88 0.77 -20.84
CA VAL A 342 22.34 2.10 -20.40
C VAL A 342 23.03 2.00 -19.04
N LYS A 343 22.43 1.28 -18.09
CA LYS A 343 23.03 1.02 -16.75
C LYS A 343 24.42 0.39 -16.87
N LEU A 344 24.53 -0.70 -17.62
CA LEU A 344 25.76 -1.46 -17.77
C LEU A 344 26.85 -0.63 -18.48
N LYS A 345 26.49 0.03 -19.57
CA LYS A 345 27.49 0.72 -20.42
C LYS A 345 27.96 2.06 -19.85
N ASN A 346 27.05 2.85 -19.30
CA ASN A 346 27.35 4.21 -18.88
C ASN A 346 27.80 4.32 -17.42
N TYR A 347 27.39 3.38 -16.56
CA TYR A 347 27.64 3.46 -15.11
C TYR A 347 28.48 2.28 -14.59
N SER A 348 28.67 1.22 -15.38
CA SER A 348 29.42 0.01 -14.97
C SER A 348 28.97 -0.49 -13.60
N LEU A 349 27.64 -0.45 -13.36
CA LEU A 349 27.04 -0.83 -12.09
C LEU A 349 26.56 -2.29 -12.14
N ASP A 350 27.26 -3.15 -11.43
CA ASP A 350 26.88 -4.54 -11.23
C ASP A 350 26.03 -4.68 -9.96
N SER A 351 24.78 -5.02 -10.12
CA SER A 351 23.83 -5.22 -9.00
C SER A 351 24.23 -6.39 -8.09
N GLU A 352 24.92 -7.43 -8.62
CA GLU A 352 25.39 -8.56 -7.83
C GLU A 352 26.60 -8.16 -6.97
N LEU A 353 27.42 -7.23 -7.42
CA LEU A 353 28.46 -6.66 -6.59
C LEU A 353 27.88 -5.77 -5.48
N VAL A 354 26.91 -4.93 -5.83
CA VAL A 354 26.26 -4.00 -4.88
C VAL A 354 25.58 -4.74 -3.73
N ARG A 355 24.85 -5.82 -4.00
CA ARG A 355 24.14 -6.60 -2.96
C ARG A 355 25.07 -7.22 -1.91
N GLN A 356 26.34 -7.40 -2.18
CA GLN A 356 27.32 -7.94 -1.21
C GLN A 356 27.54 -6.99 -0.02
N TYR A 357 27.14 -5.73 -0.14
CA TYR A 357 27.23 -4.71 0.90
C TYR A 357 25.92 -4.55 1.70
N PHE A 358 24.85 -5.27 1.33
CA PHE A 358 23.54 -5.17 1.96
C PHE A 358 23.11 -6.48 2.60
N GLU A 359 23.92 -6.95 3.57
CA GLU A 359 23.52 -8.10 4.41
C GLU A 359 22.36 -7.69 5.33
N PHE A 360 21.33 -8.53 5.43
CA PHE A 360 20.05 -8.25 6.08
C PHE A 360 20.18 -7.73 7.53
N ASN A 361 21.04 -8.37 8.35
CA ASN A 361 21.19 -7.91 9.74
C ASN A 361 21.88 -6.55 9.82
N ASN A 362 22.89 -6.29 8.97
CA ASN A 362 23.56 -4.99 8.90
C ASN A 362 22.57 -3.91 8.47
N VAL A 363 21.76 -4.17 7.44
CA VAL A 363 20.70 -3.26 7.00
C VAL A 363 19.69 -2.99 8.12
N THR A 364 19.24 -4.02 8.82
CA THR A 364 18.31 -3.89 9.95
C THR A 364 18.88 -3.02 11.08
N GLN A 365 20.14 -3.24 11.44
CA GLN A 365 20.80 -2.43 12.49
C GLN A 365 20.99 -0.97 12.06
N GLY A 366 21.34 -0.75 10.79
CA GLY A 366 21.44 0.61 10.25
C GLY A 366 20.10 1.32 10.21
N LEU A 367 19.06 0.65 9.72
CA LEU A 367 17.69 1.14 9.74
C LEU A 367 17.26 1.49 11.17
N PHE A 368 17.48 0.60 12.15
CA PHE A 368 17.17 0.88 13.55
C PHE A 368 17.95 2.09 14.08
N THR A 369 19.23 2.21 13.75
CA THR A 369 20.05 3.35 14.17
C THR A 369 19.48 4.67 13.65
N ILE A 370 19.10 4.72 12.37
CA ILE A 370 18.52 5.90 11.73
C ILE A 370 17.20 6.28 12.41
N TYR A 371 16.26 5.35 12.51
CA TYR A 371 14.92 5.63 13.03
C TYR A 371 14.95 5.96 14.53
N GLN A 372 15.81 5.28 15.32
CA GLN A 372 16.02 5.60 16.74
C GLN A 372 16.62 6.99 16.93
N THR A 373 17.49 7.42 16.03
CA THR A 373 18.11 8.77 16.07
C THR A 373 17.08 9.82 15.72
N LEU A 374 16.37 9.64 14.62
CA LEU A 374 15.39 10.61 14.11
C LEU A 374 14.20 10.77 15.07
N PHE A 375 13.65 9.67 15.52
CA PHE A 375 12.39 9.71 16.28
C PHE A 375 12.56 9.69 17.80
N ASN A 376 13.79 9.70 18.27
CA ASN A 376 14.10 9.69 19.71
C ASN A 376 13.45 8.50 20.42
N VAL A 377 13.57 7.31 19.80
CA VAL A 377 13.05 6.05 20.33
C VAL A 377 14.17 5.01 20.50
N ARG A 378 13.90 3.96 21.26
CA ARG A 378 14.77 2.81 21.43
C ARG A 378 13.98 1.55 21.12
N PHE A 379 14.56 0.68 20.29
CA PHE A 379 14.01 -0.63 19.96
C PHE A 379 14.71 -1.70 20.80
N GLU A 380 13.93 -2.56 21.44
CA GLU A 380 14.44 -3.69 22.21
C GLU A 380 13.80 -4.98 21.74
N ARG A 381 14.62 -5.98 21.45
CA ARG A 381 14.13 -7.31 21.10
C ARG A 381 13.41 -7.94 22.27
N VAL A 382 12.26 -8.55 22.01
CA VAL A 382 11.51 -9.32 23.00
C VAL A 382 11.95 -10.77 22.89
N GLU A 383 12.66 -11.26 23.91
CA GLU A 383 13.09 -12.63 23.95
C GLU A 383 11.90 -13.56 24.26
N ASN A 384 11.88 -14.74 23.63
CA ASN A 384 10.80 -15.74 23.75
C ASN A 384 9.41 -15.18 23.45
N ALA A 385 9.32 -14.25 22.48
CA ALA A 385 8.04 -13.69 22.06
C ALA A 385 7.11 -14.76 21.50
N SER A 386 5.81 -14.64 21.78
CA SER A 386 4.82 -15.45 21.13
C SER A 386 4.61 -15.00 19.69
N VAL A 387 4.92 -15.87 18.73
CA VAL A 387 4.92 -15.60 17.29
C VAL A 387 4.25 -16.75 16.53
N TRP A 388 3.84 -16.50 15.29
CA TRP A 388 3.18 -17.48 14.42
C TRP A 388 4.15 -18.33 13.57
N HIS A 389 5.45 -18.00 13.59
CA HIS A 389 6.49 -18.72 12.88
C HIS A 389 7.87 -18.46 13.50
N GLU A 390 8.79 -19.41 13.46
CA GLU A 390 10.14 -19.31 14.04
C GLU A 390 11.02 -18.19 13.47
N ASP A 391 10.81 -17.82 12.21
CA ASP A 391 11.53 -16.71 11.55
C ASP A 391 11.05 -15.33 11.99
N VAL A 392 9.94 -15.22 12.73
CA VAL A 392 9.35 -13.94 13.16
C VAL A 392 10.05 -13.42 14.41
N GLN A 393 10.39 -12.14 14.40
CA GLN A 393 11.00 -11.46 15.54
C GLN A 393 10.05 -10.40 16.07
N MET A 394 10.05 -10.18 17.37
CA MET A 394 9.27 -9.13 18.04
C MET A 394 10.18 -8.12 18.72
N PHE A 395 9.79 -6.85 18.63
CA PHE A 395 10.49 -5.73 19.26
C PHE A 395 9.52 -4.82 19.98
N SER A 396 9.98 -4.19 21.06
CA SER A 396 9.31 -3.12 21.78
C SER A 396 9.92 -1.78 21.46
N ILE A 397 9.10 -0.74 21.37
CA ILE A 397 9.52 0.65 21.14
C ILE A 397 9.34 1.44 22.43
N TYR A 398 10.42 2.06 22.90
CA TYR A 398 10.43 2.93 24.06
C TYR A 398 10.77 4.37 23.67
N ASP A 399 10.16 5.35 24.32
CA ASP A 399 10.59 6.75 24.22
C ASP A 399 11.90 6.92 24.97
N LYS A 400 12.92 7.49 24.32
CA LYS A 400 14.26 7.65 24.95
C LYS A 400 14.27 8.61 26.13
N ASN A 401 13.38 9.61 26.14
CA ASN A 401 13.37 10.62 27.19
C ASN A 401 12.63 10.15 28.43
N SER A 402 11.44 9.58 28.28
CA SER A 402 10.61 9.14 29.40
C SER A 402 10.86 7.69 29.82
N GLY A 403 11.39 6.87 28.92
CA GLY A 403 11.52 5.42 29.13
C GLY A 403 10.20 4.66 28.97
N ASP A 404 9.11 5.34 28.60
CA ASP A 404 7.79 4.71 28.46
C ASP A 404 7.74 3.78 27.25
N LEU A 405 7.07 2.63 27.42
CA LEU A 405 6.73 1.74 26.32
C LEU A 405 5.65 2.38 25.44
N ILE A 406 6.00 2.65 24.19
CA ILE A 406 5.10 3.24 23.18
C ILE A 406 4.22 2.17 22.56
N GLY A 407 4.81 1.05 22.12
CA GLY A 407 4.13 -0.04 21.44
C GLY A 407 5.09 -1.15 21.04
N ASP A 408 4.60 -2.10 20.29
CA ASP A 408 5.36 -3.27 19.85
C ASP A 408 5.32 -3.42 18.33
N PHE A 409 6.28 -4.18 17.76
CA PHE A 409 6.20 -4.59 16.35
C PHE A 409 6.80 -5.95 16.09
N TYR A 410 6.31 -6.60 15.02
CA TYR A 410 6.83 -7.85 14.53
C TYR A 410 7.53 -7.67 13.19
N LEU A 411 8.60 -8.44 12.95
CA LEU A 411 9.30 -8.56 11.67
C LEU A 411 9.15 -9.98 11.14
N ASP A 412 8.39 -10.15 10.08
CA ASP A 412 8.20 -11.40 9.32
C ASP A 412 8.80 -11.24 7.93
N MET A 413 10.11 -11.43 7.80
CA MET A 413 10.92 -10.91 6.71
C MET A 413 11.20 -11.90 5.59
N PHE A 414 10.99 -13.21 5.80
CA PHE A 414 11.41 -14.23 4.86
C PHE A 414 10.22 -14.96 4.21
N PRO A 415 10.37 -15.43 2.94
CA PRO A 415 9.32 -16.15 2.25
C PRO A 415 9.12 -17.54 2.84
N ARG A 416 7.89 -18.01 2.80
CA ARG A 416 7.50 -19.42 3.05
C ARG A 416 6.23 -19.76 2.29
N ALA A 417 5.91 -21.06 2.21
CA ALA A 417 4.73 -21.52 1.51
C ALA A 417 3.43 -20.89 2.06
N ASN A 418 2.60 -20.41 1.16
CA ASN A 418 1.29 -19.79 1.45
C ASN A 418 1.33 -18.47 2.25
N LYS A 419 2.47 -17.86 2.46
CA LYS A 419 2.59 -16.53 3.00
C LYS A 419 2.26 -15.47 1.94
N TYR A 420 1.70 -14.34 2.36
CA TYR A 420 1.53 -13.14 1.52
C TYR A 420 2.82 -12.80 0.78
N SER A 421 2.73 -12.67 -0.54
CA SER A 421 3.90 -12.65 -1.43
C SER A 421 4.50 -11.27 -1.69
N HIS A 422 3.84 -10.20 -1.25
CA HIS A 422 4.33 -8.83 -1.34
C HIS A 422 4.90 -8.35 -0.01
N ALA A 423 5.46 -7.13 0.04
CA ALA A 423 5.76 -6.43 1.27
C ALA A 423 4.54 -5.64 1.73
N ALA A 424 4.29 -5.58 3.04
CA ALA A 424 3.24 -4.74 3.64
C ALA A 424 3.40 -4.62 5.16
N ALA A 425 2.97 -3.50 5.71
CA ALA A 425 2.76 -3.32 7.15
C ALA A 425 1.30 -3.65 7.52
N PHE A 426 1.11 -4.52 8.50
CA PHE A 426 -0.19 -4.97 8.99
C PHE A 426 -0.42 -4.41 10.40
N SER A 427 -1.53 -3.71 10.63
CA SER A 427 -1.96 -3.41 11.99
C SER A 427 -2.29 -4.71 12.74
N VAL A 428 -1.92 -4.79 14.00
CA VAL A 428 -2.25 -5.89 14.93
C VAL A 428 -3.13 -5.37 16.06
N VAL A 429 -2.69 -4.27 16.69
CA VAL A 429 -3.48 -3.51 17.66
C VAL A 429 -3.38 -2.05 17.27
N MET A 430 -4.49 -1.36 17.17
CA MET A 430 -4.52 0.06 16.82
C MET A 430 -4.45 0.93 18.09
N GLY A 431 -3.76 2.08 17.98
CA GLY A 431 -3.64 3.03 19.10
C GLY A 431 -4.96 3.73 19.40
N LYS A 432 -5.26 3.93 20.71
CA LYS A 432 -6.46 4.64 21.16
C LYS A 432 -6.34 5.16 22.57
N LYS A 433 -6.92 6.32 22.84
CA LYS A 433 -7.10 6.82 24.19
C LYS A 433 -8.34 6.19 24.84
N THR A 434 -8.16 5.46 25.91
CA THR A 434 -9.23 4.82 26.69
C THR A 434 -9.34 5.46 28.10
N LYS A 435 -10.32 5.03 28.90
CA LYS A 435 -10.43 5.41 30.31
C LYS A 435 -9.26 4.88 31.17
N ASP A 436 -8.67 3.75 30.77
CA ASP A 436 -7.61 3.05 31.50
C ASP A 436 -6.19 3.49 31.06
N GLY A 437 -6.10 4.44 30.12
CA GLY A 437 -4.85 4.96 29.57
C GLY A 437 -4.82 4.94 28.05
N TYR A 438 -3.64 4.82 27.48
CA TYR A 438 -3.47 4.71 26.03
C TYR A 438 -3.30 3.24 25.63
N GLN A 439 -4.18 2.72 24.77
CA GLN A 439 -4.02 1.41 24.15
C GLN A 439 -2.81 1.46 23.21
N ARG A 440 -1.76 0.70 23.56
CA ARG A 440 -0.51 0.68 22.82
C ARG A 440 -0.66 -0.02 21.49
N PRO A 441 -0.27 0.62 20.38
CA PRO A 441 -0.35 0.00 19.07
C PRO A 441 0.69 -1.10 18.91
N THR A 442 0.34 -2.08 18.07
CA THR A 442 1.23 -3.14 17.59
C THR A 442 1.07 -3.27 16.09
N THR A 443 2.19 -3.34 15.35
CA THR A 443 2.21 -3.49 13.89
C THR A 443 3.13 -4.64 13.49
N SER A 444 2.80 -5.37 12.44
CA SER A 444 3.66 -6.40 11.86
C SER A 444 4.15 -5.96 10.49
N LEU A 445 5.44 -6.05 10.25
CA LEU A 445 6.05 -5.89 8.95
C LEU A 445 6.22 -7.27 8.30
N VAL A 446 5.65 -7.46 7.12
CA VAL A 446 5.74 -8.68 6.33
C VAL A 446 6.48 -8.37 5.04
N CYS A 447 7.62 -9.07 4.80
CA CYS A 447 8.40 -8.98 3.58
C CYS A 447 8.72 -10.38 3.05
N ASN A 448 9.40 -10.45 1.89
CA ASN A 448 9.81 -11.72 1.27
C ASN A 448 11.25 -11.59 0.73
N PHE A 449 12.18 -11.20 1.59
CA PHE A 449 13.59 -11.08 1.24
C PHE A 449 14.25 -12.43 1.06
N PRO A 450 15.36 -12.53 0.30
CA PRO A 450 16.07 -13.79 0.15
C PRO A 450 16.42 -14.42 1.50
N LYS A 451 15.99 -15.67 1.74
CA LYS A 451 16.27 -16.36 3.00
C LYS A 451 17.77 -16.70 3.06
N PRO A 452 18.44 -16.61 4.22
CA PRO A 452 19.80 -17.08 4.37
C PRO A 452 19.88 -18.60 4.08
N THR A 453 20.99 -19.02 3.49
CA THR A 453 21.31 -20.43 3.23
C THR A 453 22.47 -20.88 4.10
N GLU A 454 22.81 -22.18 4.06
CA GLU A 454 23.99 -22.71 4.76
C GLU A 454 25.30 -22.04 4.30
N TYR A 455 25.35 -21.54 3.06
CA TYR A 455 26.58 -21.03 2.43
C TYR A 455 26.61 -19.51 2.30
N GLN A 456 25.47 -18.83 2.44
CA GLN A 456 25.37 -17.40 2.21
C GLN A 456 24.30 -16.77 3.10
N PRO A 457 24.61 -15.62 3.77
CA PRO A 457 23.62 -14.87 4.51
C PRO A 457 22.56 -14.26 3.55
N SER A 458 21.50 -13.72 4.11
CA SER A 458 20.52 -12.96 3.33
C SER A 458 21.17 -11.68 2.79
N LEU A 459 21.40 -11.63 1.49
CA LEU A 459 21.91 -10.45 0.78
C LEU A 459 20.76 -9.77 0.04
N LEU A 460 20.51 -8.52 0.37
CA LEU A 460 19.46 -7.70 -0.21
C LEU A 460 19.93 -7.00 -1.49
N THR A 461 19.07 -6.86 -2.48
CA THR A 461 19.29 -5.86 -3.53
C THR A 461 19.04 -4.47 -2.96
N HIS A 462 19.53 -3.42 -3.63
CA HIS A 462 19.22 -2.05 -3.19
C HIS A 462 17.73 -1.76 -3.20
N ASP A 463 16.98 -2.30 -4.18
CA ASP A 463 15.51 -2.20 -4.24
C ASP A 463 14.83 -2.88 -3.04
N ASN A 464 15.40 -4.01 -2.52
CA ASN A 464 14.90 -4.63 -1.28
C ASN A 464 15.17 -3.73 -0.06
N VAL A 465 16.32 -3.04 -0.02
CA VAL A 465 16.62 -2.09 1.05
C VAL A 465 15.64 -0.92 1.02
N GLU A 466 15.35 -0.37 -0.16
CA GLU A 466 14.37 0.70 -0.34
C GLU A 466 12.97 0.26 0.11
N THR A 467 12.53 -0.94 -0.32
CA THR A 467 11.27 -1.56 0.15
C THR A 467 11.24 -1.71 1.67
N TYR A 468 12.35 -2.13 2.29
CA TYR A 468 12.41 -2.29 3.75
C TYR A 468 12.21 -0.94 4.47
N PHE A 469 12.85 0.12 4.00
CA PHE A 469 12.68 1.46 4.57
C PHE A 469 11.27 2.00 4.35
N HIS A 470 10.66 1.74 3.18
CA HIS A 470 9.28 2.08 2.88
C HIS A 470 8.32 1.44 3.87
N GLU A 471 8.33 0.12 3.95
CA GLU A 471 7.39 -0.63 4.79
C GLU A 471 7.62 -0.36 6.28
N PHE A 472 8.88 -0.16 6.69
CA PHE A 472 9.17 0.26 8.05
C PHE A 472 8.67 1.69 8.32
N GLY A 473 8.55 2.52 7.29
CA GLY A 473 7.87 3.81 7.35
C GLY A 473 6.40 3.69 7.74
N HIS A 474 5.67 2.76 7.13
CA HIS A 474 4.29 2.44 7.55
C HIS A 474 4.22 1.87 8.96
N LEU A 475 5.16 0.99 9.31
CA LEU A 475 5.24 0.41 10.66
C LEU A 475 5.37 1.51 11.73
N VAL A 476 6.32 2.43 11.58
CA VAL A 476 6.50 3.50 12.57
C VAL A 476 5.35 4.50 12.57
N HIS A 477 4.71 4.75 11.43
CA HIS A 477 3.48 5.54 11.38
C HIS A 477 2.37 4.86 12.19
N GLY A 478 2.24 3.54 12.10
CA GLY A 478 1.30 2.75 12.91
C GLY A 478 1.60 2.82 14.40
N VAL A 479 2.86 2.57 14.80
CA VAL A 479 3.23 2.41 16.23
C VAL A 479 3.45 3.74 16.94
N LEU A 480 3.93 4.79 16.28
CA LEU A 480 4.19 6.08 16.94
C LEU A 480 2.95 6.96 17.09
N THR A 481 1.78 6.51 16.65
CA THR A 481 0.53 7.26 16.76
C THR A 481 0.18 7.62 18.20
N LYS A 482 -0.38 8.83 18.40
CA LYS A 482 -1.00 9.28 19.65
C LYS A 482 -2.44 9.76 19.44
N ALA A 483 -3.04 9.33 18.32
CA ALA A 483 -4.44 9.64 18.02
C ALA A 483 -5.37 9.16 19.14
N ALA A 484 -6.35 10.00 19.49
CA ALA A 484 -7.29 9.68 20.55
C ALA A 484 -8.37 8.66 20.13
N LEU A 485 -8.60 8.51 18.84
CA LEU A 485 -9.60 7.62 18.24
C LEU A 485 -8.91 6.55 17.39
N VAL A 486 -9.45 5.33 17.39
CA VAL A 486 -8.97 4.24 16.52
C VAL A 486 -9.15 4.63 15.04
N SER A 487 -10.21 5.32 14.72
CA SER A 487 -10.54 5.80 13.36
C SER A 487 -9.49 6.76 12.76
N TYR A 488 -8.57 7.27 13.58
CA TYR A 488 -7.49 8.18 13.17
C TYR A 488 -6.09 7.67 13.51
N ALA A 489 -5.97 6.44 14.02
CA ALA A 489 -4.70 5.92 14.49
C ALA A 489 -3.76 5.55 13.33
N GLY A 490 -2.51 5.95 13.44
CA GLY A 490 -1.44 5.56 12.54
C GLY A 490 -1.75 5.84 11.07
N THR A 491 -1.80 4.79 10.25
CA THR A 491 -2.06 4.86 8.82
C THR A 491 -3.52 5.11 8.42
N SER A 492 -4.43 5.31 9.40
CA SER A 492 -5.82 5.74 9.16
C SER A 492 -5.89 7.23 8.78
N VAL A 493 -5.32 7.56 7.64
CA VAL A 493 -5.22 8.90 7.04
C VAL A 493 -5.87 8.92 5.65
N ALA A 494 -5.94 10.09 5.01
CA ALA A 494 -6.41 10.18 3.62
C ALA A 494 -5.59 9.25 2.71
N ARG A 495 -6.28 8.54 1.81
CA ARG A 495 -5.68 7.48 0.97
C ARG A 495 -4.56 7.99 0.05
N ASP A 496 -4.63 9.24 -0.39
CA ASP A 496 -3.63 9.92 -1.20
C ASP A 496 -2.52 10.61 -0.37
N PHE A 497 -2.48 10.33 0.94
CA PHE A 497 -1.39 10.75 1.84
C PHE A 497 -0.67 9.57 2.50
N VAL A 498 -1.32 8.41 2.59
CA VAL A 498 -0.82 7.26 3.37
C VAL A 498 0.61 6.84 2.97
N GLU A 499 0.95 7.02 1.68
CA GLU A 499 2.27 6.69 1.16
C GLU A 499 3.33 7.80 1.41
N ALA A 500 2.92 9.03 1.73
CA ALA A 500 3.90 10.12 1.87
C ALA A 500 4.92 9.92 2.99
N PRO A 501 4.55 9.41 4.19
CA PRO A 501 5.53 9.08 5.24
C PRO A 501 6.49 7.95 4.86
N SER A 502 6.01 6.88 4.24
CA SER A 502 6.83 5.73 3.83
C SER A 502 7.78 6.10 2.70
N GLN A 503 7.29 6.75 1.64
CA GLN A 503 8.11 7.24 0.53
C GLN A 503 9.13 8.30 0.95
N MET A 504 8.83 9.12 1.95
CA MET A 504 9.83 10.05 2.48
C MET A 504 11.03 9.29 3.06
N LEU A 505 10.78 8.21 3.79
CA LEU A 505 11.84 7.43 4.45
C LEU A 505 12.67 6.57 3.49
N GLU A 506 12.21 6.29 2.28
CA GLU A 506 13.03 5.71 1.20
C GLU A 506 14.24 6.56 0.85
N ASN A 507 14.17 7.87 1.02
CA ASN A 507 15.25 8.76 0.63
C ASN A 507 16.57 8.51 1.40
N TRP A 508 16.51 7.91 2.60
CA TRP A 508 17.72 7.60 3.40
C TRP A 508 18.62 6.56 2.74
N VAL A 509 18.06 5.61 1.95
CA VAL A 509 18.88 4.59 1.25
C VAL A 509 19.68 5.15 0.06
N TRP A 510 19.53 6.44 -0.22
CA TRP A 510 20.25 7.16 -1.27
C TRP A 510 21.23 8.23 -0.71
N GLN A 511 21.35 8.33 0.61
CA GLN A 511 22.24 9.31 1.25
C GLN A 511 23.50 8.62 1.75
N LYS A 512 24.68 9.19 1.43
CA LYS A 512 25.98 8.63 1.79
C LYS A 512 26.09 8.41 3.31
N GLU A 513 25.75 9.43 4.10
CA GLU A 513 25.83 9.39 5.57
C GLU A 513 24.92 8.30 6.19
N SER A 514 23.83 7.98 5.53
CA SER A 514 22.94 6.89 5.92
C SER A 514 23.52 5.53 5.55
N LEU A 515 23.98 5.39 4.31
CA LEU A 515 24.54 4.14 3.79
C LEU A 515 25.82 3.72 4.51
N GLU A 516 26.66 4.65 4.94
CA GLU A 516 27.87 4.39 5.73
C GLU A 516 27.57 3.65 7.06
N LEU A 517 26.34 3.75 7.59
CA LEU A 517 25.97 3.05 8.82
C LEU A 517 25.82 1.54 8.60
N PHE A 518 25.42 1.08 7.41
CA PHE A 518 25.05 -0.31 7.20
C PHE A 518 25.56 -0.95 5.91
N ALA A 519 25.97 -0.18 4.90
CA ALA A 519 26.46 -0.74 3.65
C ALA A 519 27.89 -1.28 3.83
N LYS A 520 28.01 -2.52 4.33
CA LYS A 520 29.26 -3.20 4.64
C LYS A 520 29.32 -4.54 3.97
N HIS A 521 30.47 -4.89 3.40
CA HIS A 521 30.69 -6.16 2.72
C HIS A 521 30.49 -7.34 3.69
N TYR A 522 29.64 -8.28 3.34
CA TYR A 522 29.18 -9.34 4.24
C TYR A 522 30.29 -10.28 4.75
N GLN A 523 31.43 -10.42 4.04
CA GLN A 523 32.55 -11.25 4.45
C GLN A 523 33.67 -10.45 5.13
N THR A 524 34.02 -9.27 4.62
CA THR A 524 35.16 -8.50 5.12
C THR A 524 34.77 -7.46 6.17
N GLY A 525 33.49 -7.05 6.22
CA GLY A 525 33.01 -5.97 7.08
C GLY A 525 33.40 -4.58 6.61
N GLU A 526 34.14 -4.47 5.49
CA GLU A 526 34.55 -3.17 4.94
C GLU A 526 33.35 -2.40 4.40
N PRO A 527 33.32 -1.07 4.58
CA PRO A 527 32.25 -0.23 4.02
C PRO A 527 32.26 -0.28 2.49
N ILE A 528 31.10 0.02 1.90
CA ILE A 528 30.98 0.16 0.44
C ILE A 528 31.98 1.20 -0.09
N PRO A 529 32.78 0.89 -1.12
CA PRO A 529 33.74 1.84 -1.67
C PRO A 529 33.03 3.10 -2.22
N ASP A 530 33.62 4.27 -1.99
CA ASP A 530 33.07 5.56 -2.47
C ASP A 530 32.81 5.55 -3.97
N GLU A 531 33.67 4.89 -4.76
CA GLU A 531 33.48 4.78 -6.22
C GLU A 531 32.19 4.03 -6.56
N LEU A 532 31.94 2.89 -5.89
CA LEU A 532 30.74 2.08 -6.11
C LEU A 532 29.49 2.81 -5.64
N LEU A 533 29.54 3.46 -4.48
CA LEU A 533 28.49 4.28 -3.93
C LEU A 533 28.13 5.45 -4.86
N ASN A 534 29.11 6.17 -5.37
CA ASN A 534 28.89 7.27 -6.30
C ASN A 534 28.27 6.80 -7.62
N LYS A 535 28.70 5.64 -8.15
CA LYS A 535 28.09 5.02 -9.33
C LYS A 535 26.62 4.66 -9.07
N MET A 536 26.31 4.10 -7.92
CA MET A 536 24.95 3.74 -7.52
C MET A 536 24.06 4.99 -7.44
N ILE A 537 24.51 6.04 -6.77
CA ILE A 537 23.77 7.31 -6.64
C ILE A 537 23.59 7.98 -8.01
N ALA A 538 24.64 8.00 -8.86
CA ALA A 538 24.56 8.54 -10.20
C ALA A 538 23.59 7.77 -11.11
N ALA A 539 23.46 6.46 -10.88
CA ALA A 539 22.53 5.61 -11.61
C ALA A 539 21.05 5.77 -11.15
N LYS A 540 20.79 6.42 -10.02
CA LYS A 540 19.43 6.60 -9.47
C LYS A 540 18.45 7.16 -10.51
N ASN A 541 18.87 8.16 -11.24
CA ASN A 541 18.00 8.90 -12.17
C ASN A 541 18.01 8.37 -13.61
N ILE A 542 18.55 7.15 -13.83
CA ILE A 542 18.47 6.51 -15.14
C ILE A 542 17.03 6.19 -15.45
N ASN A 543 16.54 6.70 -16.58
CA ASN A 543 15.16 6.53 -17.03
C ASN A 543 14.08 7.01 -16.03
N SER A 544 14.43 7.88 -15.07
CA SER A 544 13.45 8.46 -14.12
C SER A 544 12.33 9.21 -14.85
N GLY A 545 12.63 9.91 -15.94
CA GLY A 545 11.64 10.62 -16.74
C GLY A 545 10.65 9.68 -17.44
N THR A 546 11.14 8.61 -18.09
CA THR A 546 10.25 7.62 -18.75
C THR A 546 9.46 6.79 -17.72
N ALA A 547 10.07 6.44 -16.58
CA ALA A 547 9.36 5.76 -15.48
C ALA A 547 8.30 6.66 -14.87
N GLY A 548 8.59 7.94 -14.65
CA GLY A 548 7.63 8.93 -14.18
C GLY A 548 6.44 9.10 -15.12
N LEU A 549 6.67 9.22 -16.43
CA LEU A 549 5.58 9.28 -17.43
C LEU A 549 4.73 8.00 -17.47
N GLN A 550 5.32 6.84 -17.20
CA GLN A 550 4.56 5.59 -17.11
C GLN A 550 3.60 5.61 -15.89
N GLN A 551 4.03 6.16 -14.76
CA GLN A 551 3.16 6.30 -13.58
C GLN A 551 2.06 7.34 -13.81
N VAL A 552 2.38 8.46 -14.44
CA VAL A 552 1.39 9.47 -14.87
C VAL A 552 0.38 8.87 -15.85
N PHE A 553 0.82 8.02 -16.78
CA PHE A 553 -0.10 7.31 -17.69
C PHE A 553 -1.09 6.44 -16.90
N TYR A 554 -0.64 5.69 -15.88
CA TYR A 554 -1.55 4.89 -15.06
C TYR A 554 -2.53 5.76 -14.25
N GLY A 555 -2.05 6.89 -13.71
CA GLY A 555 -2.89 7.86 -13.00
C GLY A 555 -3.95 8.47 -13.92
N ILE A 556 -3.57 8.95 -15.09
CA ILE A 556 -4.48 9.52 -16.08
C ILE A 556 -5.45 8.48 -16.60
N LEU A 557 -5.01 7.24 -16.86
CA LEU A 557 -5.88 6.15 -17.33
C LEU A 557 -6.96 5.83 -16.28
N ASP A 558 -6.55 5.58 -15.03
CA ASP A 558 -7.49 5.32 -13.94
C ASP A 558 -8.48 6.47 -13.76
N PHE A 559 -7.96 7.70 -13.77
CA PHE A 559 -8.80 8.87 -13.55
C PHE A 559 -9.75 9.14 -14.72
N SER A 560 -9.31 8.98 -15.98
CA SER A 560 -10.15 9.09 -17.18
C SER A 560 -11.31 8.10 -17.19
N LEU A 561 -11.05 6.84 -16.80
CA LEU A 561 -12.10 5.81 -16.71
C LEU A 561 -13.17 6.11 -15.66
N ASN A 562 -12.85 6.96 -14.69
CA ASN A 562 -13.74 7.29 -13.57
C ASN A 562 -14.28 8.73 -13.60
N ASP A 563 -13.85 9.55 -14.59
CA ASP A 563 -14.24 10.96 -14.73
C ASP A 563 -14.66 11.26 -16.17
N GLY A 564 -15.85 10.81 -16.55
CA GLY A 564 -16.46 11.10 -17.82
C GLY A 564 -16.35 10.05 -18.93
N PHE A 565 -15.68 8.91 -18.68
CA PHE A 565 -15.72 7.79 -19.63
C PHE A 565 -17.11 7.14 -19.67
N ASP A 566 -17.62 6.92 -20.90
CA ASP A 566 -18.89 6.20 -21.11
C ASP A 566 -18.59 4.77 -21.58
N PRO A 567 -18.82 3.74 -20.73
CA PRO A 567 -18.57 2.35 -21.08
C PRO A 567 -19.54 1.79 -22.14
N ASP A 568 -20.66 2.48 -22.41
CA ASP A 568 -21.64 2.14 -23.45
C ASP A 568 -21.44 3.00 -24.71
N GLY A 569 -20.42 3.86 -24.71
CA GLY A 569 -20.09 4.75 -25.82
C GLY A 569 -19.36 4.05 -26.97
N ILE A 570 -19.01 4.82 -27.99
CA ILE A 570 -18.31 4.32 -29.21
C ILE A 570 -16.86 3.92 -28.87
N LYS A 571 -16.23 4.60 -27.91
CA LYS A 571 -14.81 4.40 -27.53
C LYS A 571 -14.69 3.30 -26.47
N SER A 572 -14.02 2.21 -26.82
CA SER A 572 -13.76 1.12 -25.88
C SER A 572 -12.69 1.50 -24.83
N THR A 573 -12.60 0.73 -23.74
CA THR A 573 -11.51 0.86 -22.75
C THR A 573 -10.15 0.64 -23.39
N THR A 574 -10.04 -0.24 -24.39
CA THR A 574 -8.81 -0.48 -25.15
C THR A 574 -8.41 0.71 -26.01
N ASP A 575 -9.38 1.38 -26.67
CA ASP A 575 -9.12 2.60 -27.44
C ASP A 575 -8.60 3.72 -26.54
N LEU A 576 -9.15 3.87 -25.35
CA LEU A 576 -8.67 4.83 -24.36
C LEU A 576 -7.24 4.52 -23.93
N VAL A 577 -6.92 3.27 -23.63
CA VAL A 577 -5.54 2.84 -23.29
C VAL A 577 -4.58 3.17 -24.42
N LYS A 578 -4.94 2.86 -25.66
CA LYS A 578 -4.13 3.13 -26.85
C LYS A 578 -3.86 4.62 -27.03
N GLU A 579 -4.89 5.44 -26.91
CA GLU A 579 -4.78 6.90 -27.02
C GLU A 579 -3.88 7.47 -25.94
N LEU A 580 -4.16 7.14 -24.67
CA LEU A 580 -3.42 7.68 -23.52
C LEU A 580 -1.97 7.18 -23.50
N GLN A 581 -1.70 5.93 -23.86
CA GLN A 581 -0.33 5.43 -23.95
C GLN A 581 0.48 6.20 -24.99
N ASN A 582 -0.07 6.43 -26.17
CA ASN A 582 0.60 7.20 -27.23
C ASN A 582 0.76 8.69 -26.89
N GLU A 583 -0.17 9.27 -26.12
CA GLU A 583 -0.12 10.68 -25.71
C GLU A 583 0.88 10.91 -24.56
N VAL A 584 0.80 10.09 -23.53
CA VAL A 584 1.49 10.33 -22.25
C VAL A 584 2.89 9.74 -22.26
N THR A 585 3.05 8.48 -22.69
CA THR A 585 4.34 7.81 -22.73
C THR A 585 5.13 8.15 -24.01
N LEU A 586 6.42 7.77 -24.03
CA LEU A 586 7.27 7.89 -25.24
C LEU A 586 7.41 6.53 -25.96
N TYR A 587 6.61 5.55 -25.58
CA TYR A 587 6.57 4.20 -26.15
C TYR A 587 5.23 3.99 -26.85
N PRO A 588 5.22 3.62 -28.16
CA PRO A 588 3.97 3.41 -28.87
C PRO A 588 3.17 2.25 -28.27
N TYR A 589 1.86 2.31 -28.42
CA TYR A 589 1.01 1.19 -28.03
C TYR A 589 1.37 -0.07 -28.81
N GLN A 590 1.43 -1.21 -28.14
CA GLN A 590 1.57 -2.52 -28.80
C GLN A 590 0.20 -3.02 -29.23
N GLU A 591 -0.03 -3.05 -30.54
CA GLU A 591 -1.32 -3.45 -31.10
C GLU A 591 -1.78 -4.83 -30.61
N GLY A 592 -3.06 -4.95 -30.31
CA GLY A 592 -3.70 -6.16 -29.83
C GLY A 592 -3.48 -6.46 -28.34
N THR A 593 -2.97 -5.50 -27.55
CA THR A 593 -2.83 -5.68 -26.10
C THR A 593 -3.95 -4.99 -25.31
N ASN A 594 -4.28 -5.54 -24.14
CA ASN A 594 -5.39 -5.12 -23.28
C ASN A 594 -4.95 -5.05 -21.81
N GLN A 595 -3.91 -4.24 -21.51
CA GLN A 595 -3.33 -4.18 -20.18
C GLN A 595 -4.33 -3.80 -19.08
N GLN A 596 -5.42 -3.07 -19.39
CA GLN A 596 -6.47 -2.72 -18.44
C GLN A 596 -7.19 -3.94 -17.87
N ALA A 597 -7.22 -5.05 -18.60
CA ALA A 597 -7.84 -6.29 -18.15
C ALA A 597 -7.11 -6.96 -16.98
N SER A 598 -5.81 -6.70 -16.81
CA SER A 598 -5.00 -7.25 -15.74
C SER A 598 -4.43 -6.18 -14.80
N PHE A 599 -4.87 -4.93 -14.93
CA PHE A 599 -4.46 -3.84 -14.05
C PHE A 599 -5.35 -3.77 -12.80
N GLY A 600 -5.05 -4.57 -11.78
CA GLY A 600 -5.86 -4.75 -10.57
C GLY A 600 -6.19 -3.44 -9.83
N HIS A 601 -5.36 -2.41 -9.96
CA HIS A 601 -5.63 -1.09 -9.38
C HIS A 601 -6.92 -0.45 -9.88
N LEU A 602 -7.35 -0.72 -11.11
CA LEU A 602 -8.62 -0.20 -11.64
C LEU A 602 -9.84 -0.69 -10.84
N ASN A 603 -9.72 -1.85 -10.16
CA ASN A 603 -10.73 -2.33 -9.21
C ASN A 603 -10.58 -1.66 -7.84
N GLY A 604 -9.49 -1.94 -7.11
CA GLY A 604 -9.32 -1.52 -5.71
C GLY A 604 -8.97 -0.04 -5.51
N TYR A 605 -8.34 0.58 -6.51
CA TYR A 605 -7.83 1.96 -6.50
C TYR A 605 -8.55 2.88 -7.51
N GLY A 606 -9.79 2.58 -7.90
CA GLY A 606 -10.52 3.41 -8.85
C GLY A 606 -10.58 4.89 -8.46
N ALA A 607 -10.17 5.77 -9.37
CA ALA A 607 -9.94 7.21 -9.19
C ALA A 607 -8.96 7.54 -8.05
N ALA A 608 -7.90 6.72 -7.88
CA ALA A 608 -6.97 6.87 -6.76
C ALA A 608 -5.51 6.63 -7.12
N TYR A 609 -5.21 6.11 -8.32
CA TYR A 609 -3.83 5.78 -8.69
C TYR A 609 -2.89 7.00 -8.67
N TYR A 610 -3.40 8.18 -8.96
CA TYR A 610 -2.65 9.45 -8.84
C TYR A 610 -1.99 9.60 -7.46
N GLY A 611 -2.57 9.00 -6.43
CA GLY A 611 -2.13 9.09 -5.03
C GLY A 611 -0.67 8.69 -4.82
N TYR A 612 -0.13 7.77 -5.62
CA TYR A 612 1.29 7.38 -5.54
C TYR A 612 2.24 8.54 -5.87
N LYS A 613 2.02 9.21 -7.00
CA LYS A 613 2.88 10.36 -7.37
C LYS A 613 2.52 11.61 -6.59
N TRP A 614 1.27 11.75 -6.18
CA TRP A 614 0.84 12.80 -5.27
C TRP A 614 1.57 12.71 -3.93
N SER A 615 1.55 11.56 -3.28
CA SER A 615 2.26 11.30 -2.02
C SER A 615 3.78 11.48 -2.17
N GLU A 616 4.38 11.02 -3.26
CA GLU A 616 5.82 11.12 -3.52
C GLU A 616 6.29 12.58 -3.63
N VAL A 617 5.49 13.46 -4.22
CA VAL A 617 5.78 14.90 -4.26
C VAL A 617 5.89 15.48 -2.85
N TYR A 618 4.94 15.17 -1.97
CA TYR A 618 4.97 15.63 -0.57
C TYR A 618 6.10 14.97 0.21
N ALA A 619 6.38 13.70 -0.03
CA ALA A 619 7.48 12.95 0.57
C ALA A 619 8.83 13.64 0.31
N HIS A 620 9.11 13.97 -0.94
CA HIS A 620 10.34 14.66 -1.31
C HIS A 620 10.41 16.10 -0.79
N ASP A 621 9.28 16.79 -0.74
CA ASP A 621 9.23 18.15 -0.20
C ASP A 621 9.50 18.16 1.31
N MET A 622 8.92 17.22 2.07
CA MET A 622 9.24 17.04 3.48
C MET A 622 10.70 16.60 3.69
N PHE A 623 11.23 15.71 2.85
CA PHE A 623 12.63 15.29 2.93
C PHE A 623 13.60 16.45 2.66
N SER A 624 13.19 17.48 1.90
CA SER A 624 14.03 18.66 1.65
C SER A 624 14.47 19.38 2.93
N ILE A 625 13.64 19.35 3.97
CA ILE A 625 13.96 19.92 5.29
C ILE A 625 15.11 19.14 5.95
N PHE A 626 15.12 17.81 5.83
CA PHE A 626 16.24 17.00 6.35
C PHE A 626 17.52 17.23 5.56
N LYS A 627 17.45 17.43 4.24
CA LYS A 627 18.64 17.82 3.45
C LYS A 627 19.21 19.15 3.90
N GLU A 628 18.38 20.11 4.27
CA GLU A 628 18.81 21.44 4.73
C GLU A 628 19.40 21.40 6.15
N LYS A 629 18.80 20.63 7.06
CA LYS A 629 19.13 20.61 8.50
C LYS A 629 20.13 19.52 8.88
N GLY A 630 20.33 18.53 8.02
CA GLY A 630 21.08 17.30 8.25
C GLY A 630 20.15 16.08 8.24
N ILE A 631 20.49 15.07 7.43
CA ILE A 631 19.64 13.90 7.23
C ILE A 631 19.47 13.04 8.49
N LEU A 632 20.37 13.16 9.45
CA LEU A 632 20.30 12.49 10.76
C LEU A 632 20.03 13.47 11.90
N ASP A 633 19.55 14.71 11.61
CA ASP A 633 19.25 15.69 12.67
C ASP A 633 18.08 15.22 13.56
N PRO A 634 18.33 14.93 14.84
CA PRO A 634 17.31 14.40 15.73
C PRO A 634 16.22 15.42 16.06
N LYS A 635 16.50 16.73 15.93
CA LYS A 635 15.49 17.78 16.18
C LYS A 635 14.46 17.80 15.07
N THR A 636 14.90 17.72 13.82
CA THR A 636 14.02 17.64 12.66
C THR A 636 13.22 16.32 12.68
N GLY A 637 13.88 15.20 12.99
CA GLY A 637 13.22 13.90 13.12
C GLY A 637 12.14 13.87 14.20
N LEU A 638 12.43 14.41 15.39
CA LEU A 638 11.45 14.52 16.48
C LEU A 638 10.29 15.46 16.11
N ARG A 639 10.55 16.54 15.38
CA ARG A 639 9.53 17.45 14.86
C ARG A 639 8.61 16.73 13.89
N TYR A 640 9.18 15.95 12.94
CA TYR A 640 8.45 15.12 12.01
C TYR A 640 7.56 14.09 12.72
N ARG A 641 8.12 13.35 13.68
CA ARG A 641 7.36 12.41 14.53
C ARG A 641 6.13 13.10 15.15
N LYS A 642 6.31 14.28 15.77
CA LYS A 642 5.23 14.96 16.50
C LYS A 642 4.17 15.57 15.60
N ILE A 643 4.55 16.12 14.45
CA ILE A 643 3.63 16.81 13.54
C ILE A 643 2.93 15.81 12.60
N ILE A 644 3.63 14.80 12.09
CA ILE A 644 3.11 13.87 11.09
C ILE A 644 2.69 12.55 11.75
N LEU A 645 3.64 11.78 12.30
CA LEU A 645 3.40 10.39 12.70
C LEU A 645 2.46 10.26 13.91
N GLU A 646 2.65 11.09 14.96
CA GLU A 646 1.83 11.03 16.17
C GLU A 646 0.39 11.48 15.94
N LYS A 647 0.11 12.27 14.90
CA LYS A 647 -1.22 12.84 14.62
C LYS A 647 -2.14 11.90 13.88
N GLY A 648 -1.62 11.02 13.02
CA GLY A 648 -2.46 10.20 12.15
C GLY A 648 -3.51 11.03 11.40
N GLY A 649 -4.74 10.55 11.36
CA GLY A 649 -5.87 11.21 10.68
C GLY A 649 -6.56 12.36 11.44
N THR A 650 -6.04 12.78 12.61
CA THR A 650 -6.70 13.78 13.47
C THR A 650 -6.76 15.19 12.89
N ILE A 651 -5.90 15.50 11.94
CA ILE A 651 -5.79 16.79 11.21
C ILE A 651 -5.75 16.48 9.71
N ASP A 652 -6.18 17.42 8.87
CA ASP A 652 -6.07 17.28 7.42
C ASP A 652 -4.58 17.16 7.03
N PRO A 653 -4.19 16.19 6.20
CA PRO A 653 -2.79 15.95 5.88
C PRO A 653 -2.08 17.17 5.26
N LEU A 654 -2.78 17.97 4.46
CA LEU A 654 -2.19 19.17 3.86
C LEU A 654 -1.77 20.19 4.94
N ASP A 655 -2.56 20.34 6.00
CA ASP A 655 -2.23 21.23 7.11
C ASP A 655 -1.03 20.71 7.91
N LEU A 656 -0.93 19.39 8.10
CA LEU A 656 0.24 18.75 8.73
C LEU A 656 1.52 18.98 7.92
N VAL A 657 1.45 18.82 6.60
CA VAL A 657 2.58 19.05 5.69
C VAL A 657 3.01 20.52 5.74
N LYS A 658 2.06 21.47 5.66
CA LYS A 658 2.34 22.92 5.78
C LYS A 658 2.99 23.27 7.12
N GLU A 659 2.48 22.72 8.22
CA GLU A 659 3.06 22.91 9.56
C GLU A 659 4.50 22.39 9.62
N PHE A 660 4.76 21.20 9.06
CA PHE A 660 6.10 20.63 9.02
C PHE A 660 7.05 21.43 8.12
N LEU A 661 6.61 21.83 6.93
CA LEU A 661 7.43 22.61 5.98
C LEU A 661 7.64 24.07 6.45
N GLY A 662 6.68 24.64 7.18
CA GLY A 662 6.63 26.07 7.49
C GLY A 662 6.28 26.96 6.27
N ARG A 663 5.78 26.36 5.19
CA ARG A 663 5.40 27.01 3.92
C ARG A 663 4.39 26.13 3.16
N GLU A 664 3.84 26.67 2.07
CA GLU A 664 3.08 25.87 1.09
C GLU A 664 3.99 24.81 0.46
N PRO A 665 3.51 23.57 0.28
CA PRO A 665 4.25 22.52 -0.42
C PRO A 665 4.36 22.79 -1.92
N ASN A 666 5.43 22.26 -2.54
CA ASN A 666 5.63 22.32 -3.98
C ASN A 666 6.35 21.08 -4.53
N SER A 667 6.44 20.96 -5.85
CA SER A 667 7.06 19.82 -6.53
C SER A 667 8.57 19.95 -6.80
N ASP A 668 9.22 21.02 -6.36
CA ASP A 668 10.62 21.30 -6.75
C ASP A 668 11.60 20.24 -6.22
N ALA A 669 11.40 19.80 -4.97
CA ALA A 669 12.26 18.77 -4.38
C ALA A 669 12.11 17.42 -5.10
N PHE A 670 10.85 17.06 -5.46
CA PHE A 670 10.57 15.88 -6.26
C PHE A 670 11.22 15.96 -7.65
N LEU A 671 11.09 17.06 -8.37
CA LEU A 671 11.70 17.22 -9.69
C LEU A 671 13.23 17.11 -9.61
N ARG A 672 13.86 17.79 -8.63
CA ARG A 672 15.30 17.61 -8.40
C ARG A 672 15.70 16.17 -8.08
N SER A 673 14.87 15.40 -7.36
CA SER A 673 15.14 13.98 -7.08
C SER A 673 15.11 13.13 -8.34
N MET A 674 14.33 13.54 -9.34
CA MET A 674 14.19 12.90 -10.66
C MET A 674 15.30 13.32 -11.64
N GLY A 675 16.17 14.27 -11.25
CA GLY A 675 17.21 14.82 -12.13
C GLY A 675 16.70 15.89 -13.11
N ILE A 676 15.67 16.64 -12.72
CA ILE A 676 15.01 17.70 -13.49
C ILE A 676 15.29 19.07 -12.85
#